data_3523ae1434a45c04bd6536b1ab463e34
#
_entry.id   3523ae1434a45c04bd6536b1ab463e34
#
_cell.length_a   1.000
_cell.length_b   1.000
_cell.length_c   1.000
_cell.angle_alpha   90.00
_cell.angle_beta   90.00
_cell.angle_gamma   90.00
#
_symmetry.space_group_name_H-M   'P 1'
#
loop_
_entity.id
_entity.type
_entity.pdbx_description
1 polymer ?
#
loop_
_entity_poly.entity_id
_entity_poly.type
_entity_poly.pdbx_seq_one_letter_code
_entity_poly.pdbx_strand_id
1 'polypeptide(L)'
;MKKNVIKGTSICVLLFLVTATNLMAQHICGTVTDMQNQPIGFANIVLLSARDSSFIQGSISQEDGSFEIIAPSPNTYIIKVSSIGYQTTYQKTQNSKKEHIVLSNDSFILEGVVITAKRPDYQIKDGNLVTRIENSLLSKSGTGNDVLKHIPGIQEKEGKFTVFGKGTPIIYINGREIRDLSELDRLSSTEIRQVEVVTNPGARYKADAKAVIRIKTVRQSGDGIGIDIRSTWGQSENSRLNEQLNLNYRHNSLDIFGTFQYIHNEYLLTRRVTQDIFVDTLWQQKNIMKEASLYNNYKGELGMNYQINNNQSVGIRYSLYASPKDKVWYKAESEILANGDYYDHLLSSSNSVTVKKPSQQINAYYSATFGQLTIDFNADALWSKVRTTNEIEETSHKQASRMIQSTNKVDNKLYAGKLLFSYPIAEGTFSFGSEYTHTHRYDLFANPQEILPTTDNHIKETHTGFFAEYNRFIRIAYLNIGLRYEHISSEHSYSNFFPNISLATQIGKFQTQLSYTTKIKRPFYNQLSSNMRYMNRFTYMSGNPDLKPETIHDLTLSGSYKWLQFMISYQREKDAILYITEQYKKNPAITTVTHRNFNRIDNFSAFLTASPAVGSWHPQLTVGVQKQWAKIEHNGETLQMDTPLFFCTLNNGIQLPYHWTLSTDINFQSKGDYQNIYMYQNVFMMNATLTKSFLNEHLSIHLQGIDLTHGRKDGNRIYNKHMNMDVANVSDSRELRFTIRYKFNTAKSKYKGKGAATEEIKRL
;
A
#
# COMPACT_ATOMS: atom_id res chain seq x y z
N MET A 1 62.48 3.36 -9.10
CA MET A 1 62.83 2.04 -8.52
C MET A 1 61.51 1.44 -8.02
N LYS A 2 60.77 0.66 -8.82
CA LYS A 2 60.86 -0.79 -9.11
C LYS A 2 60.72 -1.67 -7.87
N LYS A 3 59.60 -2.48 -7.93
CA LYS A 3 59.30 -3.75 -7.24
C LYS A 3 58.72 -3.62 -5.83
N ASN A 4 57.55 -4.16 -5.48
CA ASN A 4 56.93 -5.47 -5.74
C ASN A 4 55.42 -5.41 -5.44
N VAL A 5 54.61 -5.64 -6.44
CA VAL A 5 53.24 -6.14 -6.34
C VAL A 5 53.25 -7.52 -7.00
N ILE A 6 52.63 -8.50 -6.45
CA ILE A 6 52.34 -9.86 -6.88
C ILE A 6 52.78 -10.85 -5.80
N LYS A 7 51.85 -11.21 -4.95
CA LYS A 7 51.66 -12.56 -4.32
C LYS A 7 50.43 -12.50 -3.41
N GLY A 8 49.29 -12.94 -3.94
CA GLY A 8 48.04 -13.00 -3.16
C GLY A 8 46.83 -13.62 -3.91
N THR A 9 47.06 -14.18 -5.09
CA THR A 9 45.94 -14.69 -5.92
C THR A 9 46.09 -16.14 -6.35
N SER A 10 46.71 -17.02 -5.54
CA SER A 10 46.90 -18.43 -5.94
C SER A 10 46.48 -19.46 -4.89
N ILE A 11 45.71 -19.10 -3.87
CA ILE A 11 45.27 -20.08 -2.84
C ILE A 11 43.76 -20.38 -2.91
N CYS A 12 42.93 -19.64 -3.62
CA CYS A 12 41.49 -19.90 -3.73
C CYS A 12 41.06 -20.81 -4.89
N VAL A 13 41.96 -21.31 -5.73
CA VAL A 13 41.65 -22.19 -6.87
C VAL A 13 41.98 -23.68 -6.61
N LEU A 14 42.61 -24.01 -5.50
CA LEU A 14 43.06 -25.40 -5.21
C LEU A 14 42.18 -26.18 -4.21
N LEU A 15 41.01 -25.64 -3.81
CA LEU A 15 40.09 -26.35 -2.87
C LEU A 15 38.78 -26.81 -3.54
N PHE A 16 38.70 -26.79 -4.88
CA PHE A 16 37.48 -27.22 -5.63
C PHE A 16 37.70 -28.52 -6.44
N LEU A 17 38.77 -29.25 -6.20
CA LEU A 17 39.12 -30.44 -6.98
C LEU A 17 39.45 -31.65 -6.11
N VAL A 18 38.60 -32.05 -5.16
CA VAL A 18 38.55 -33.43 -4.67
C VAL A 18 37.19 -33.63 -3.97
N THR A 19 36.20 -34.10 -4.67
CA THR A 19 35.25 -35.15 -4.35
C THR A 19 34.27 -35.32 -5.53
N ALA A 20 34.78 -35.83 -6.66
CA ALA A 20 33.93 -36.46 -7.64
C ALA A 20 33.59 -37.87 -7.11
N THR A 21 32.64 -37.95 -6.18
CA THR A 21 31.89 -39.20 -6.03
C THR A 21 31.03 -39.36 -7.27
N ASN A 22 31.24 -40.45 -8.01
CA ASN A 22 30.39 -40.86 -9.09
C ASN A 22 28.98 -41.09 -8.58
N LEU A 23 28.18 -40.04 -8.49
CA LEU A 23 26.71 -40.14 -8.42
C LEU A 23 26.27 -40.56 -9.79
N MET A 24 25.85 -41.83 -9.92
CA MET A 24 25.16 -42.34 -11.11
C MET A 24 23.85 -41.58 -11.26
N ALA A 25 23.89 -40.47 -11.98
CA ALA A 25 22.68 -39.71 -12.35
C ALA A 25 21.92 -40.54 -13.39
N GLN A 26 20.64 -40.75 -13.20
CA GLN A 26 19.75 -41.39 -14.16
C GLN A 26 19.18 -40.37 -15.13
N HIS A 27 19.42 -40.53 -16.41
CA HIS A 27 18.77 -39.73 -17.47
C HIS A 27 17.40 -40.30 -17.77
N ILE A 28 16.35 -39.52 -17.57
CA ILE A 28 14.97 -39.85 -17.92
C ILE A 28 14.62 -39.02 -19.15
N CYS A 29 14.43 -39.69 -20.27
CA CYS A 29 14.08 -39.08 -21.55
C CYS A 29 12.70 -39.53 -21.98
N GLY A 30 11.97 -38.70 -22.69
CA GLY A 30 10.64 -39.04 -23.17
C GLY A 30 10.09 -38.05 -24.21
N THR A 31 8.83 -38.28 -24.56
CA THR A 31 8.06 -37.39 -25.42
C THR A 31 6.71 -37.10 -24.82
N VAL A 32 6.24 -35.85 -24.99
CA VAL A 32 4.92 -35.39 -24.59
C VAL A 32 4.09 -35.20 -25.86
N THR A 33 2.93 -35.86 -25.94
CA THR A 33 2.01 -35.75 -27.07
C THR A 33 0.59 -35.51 -26.59
N ASP A 34 -0.29 -35.09 -27.49
CA ASP A 34 -1.73 -35.09 -27.27
C ASP A 34 -2.36 -36.48 -27.59
N MET A 35 -3.68 -36.60 -27.44
CA MET A 35 -4.44 -37.83 -27.76
C MET A 35 -4.43 -38.16 -29.25
N GLN A 36 -4.04 -37.24 -30.12
CA GLN A 36 -3.88 -37.43 -31.56
C GLN A 36 -2.42 -37.70 -31.96
N ASN A 37 -1.53 -37.98 -30.98
CA ASN A 37 -0.09 -38.18 -31.13
C ASN A 37 0.65 -36.95 -31.72
N GLN A 38 0.08 -35.74 -31.66
CA GLN A 38 0.81 -34.53 -32.03
C GLN A 38 1.76 -34.14 -30.89
N PRO A 39 3.00 -33.71 -31.18
CA PRO A 39 3.95 -33.34 -30.15
C PRO A 39 3.50 -32.04 -29.43
N ILE A 40 3.64 -32.02 -28.12
CA ILE A 40 3.38 -30.87 -27.30
C ILE A 40 4.72 -30.26 -26.89
N GLY A 41 5.10 -29.18 -27.58
CA GLY A 41 6.27 -28.38 -27.24
C GLY A 41 6.04 -27.49 -26.02
N PHE A 42 7.13 -27.18 -25.31
CA PHE A 42 7.16 -26.26 -24.16
C PHE A 42 6.25 -26.70 -22.98
N ALA A 43 5.90 -27.98 -22.88
CA ALA A 43 5.22 -28.54 -21.73
C ALA A 43 6.16 -28.51 -20.51
N ASN A 44 5.63 -28.15 -19.35
CA ASN A 44 6.39 -28.14 -18.10
C ASN A 44 6.46 -29.58 -17.54
N ILE A 45 7.66 -30.08 -17.31
CA ILE A 45 7.94 -31.44 -16.83
C ILE A 45 8.61 -31.31 -15.45
N VAL A 46 7.98 -31.91 -14.45
CA VAL A 46 8.45 -31.86 -13.07
C VAL A 46 8.65 -33.29 -12.57
N LEU A 47 9.86 -33.57 -12.10
CA LEU A 47 10.20 -34.84 -11.46
C LEU A 47 9.93 -34.75 -9.96
N LEU A 48 9.09 -35.62 -9.45
CA LEU A 48 8.70 -35.71 -8.05
C LEU A 48 9.19 -37.04 -7.44
N SER A 49 9.50 -37.03 -6.17
CA SER A 49 9.77 -38.21 -5.37
C SER A 49 8.53 -39.10 -5.29
N ALA A 50 8.64 -40.40 -5.64
CA ALA A 50 7.52 -41.32 -5.52
C ALA A 50 7.12 -41.62 -4.07
N ARG A 51 7.95 -41.26 -3.08
CA ARG A 51 7.72 -41.54 -1.66
C ARG A 51 6.82 -40.51 -0.98
N ASP A 52 6.99 -39.23 -1.32
CA ASP A 52 6.34 -38.11 -0.63
C ASP A 52 5.89 -36.97 -1.57
N SER A 53 5.99 -37.22 -2.91
CA SER A 53 5.68 -36.24 -3.95
C SER A 53 6.46 -34.92 -3.84
N SER A 54 7.63 -34.92 -3.16
CA SER A 54 8.51 -33.74 -3.09
C SER A 54 9.15 -33.50 -4.46
N PHE A 55 9.37 -32.22 -4.78
CA PHE A 55 10.03 -31.78 -6.02
C PHE A 55 11.50 -32.23 -6.04
N ILE A 56 11.96 -32.73 -7.16
CA ILE A 56 13.34 -33.13 -7.39
C ILE A 56 13.99 -32.26 -8.46
N GLN A 57 13.39 -32.15 -9.64
CA GLN A 57 13.91 -31.38 -10.75
C GLN A 57 12.80 -31.00 -11.73
N GLY A 58 13.01 -29.92 -12.52
CA GLY A 58 12.12 -29.45 -13.59
C GLY A 58 12.85 -29.35 -14.92
N SER A 59 12.13 -29.61 -16.03
CA SER A 59 12.55 -29.44 -17.41
C SER A 59 11.37 -28.96 -18.26
N ILE A 60 11.63 -28.62 -19.51
CA ILE A 60 10.60 -28.21 -20.49
C ILE A 60 10.79 -29.05 -21.75
N SER A 61 9.69 -29.52 -22.37
CA SER A 61 9.78 -30.24 -23.64
C SER A 61 10.22 -29.30 -24.77
N GLN A 62 10.98 -29.85 -25.73
CA GLN A 62 11.39 -29.19 -26.98
C GLN A 62 10.16 -29.02 -27.90
N GLU A 63 10.31 -28.27 -29.00
CA GLU A 63 9.22 -28.10 -29.99
C GLU A 63 8.65 -29.40 -30.54
N ASP A 64 9.48 -30.44 -30.65
CA ASP A 64 9.09 -31.79 -31.07
C ASP A 64 8.48 -32.65 -29.95
N GLY A 65 8.18 -32.06 -28.79
CA GLY A 65 7.65 -32.71 -27.61
C GLY A 65 8.67 -33.54 -26.83
N SER A 66 9.91 -33.67 -27.27
CA SER A 66 10.95 -34.44 -26.58
C SER A 66 11.39 -33.72 -25.31
N PHE A 67 11.75 -34.47 -24.27
CA PHE A 67 12.31 -33.93 -23.04
C PHE A 67 13.39 -34.83 -22.46
N GLU A 68 14.27 -34.21 -21.69
CA GLU A 68 15.27 -34.88 -20.88
C GLU A 68 15.33 -34.23 -19.49
N ILE A 69 15.38 -35.08 -18.46
CA ILE A 69 15.49 -34.68 -17.07
C ILE A 69 16.44 -35.59 -16.32
N ILE A 70 17.33 -35.03 -15.49
CA ILE A 70 18.36 -35.80 -14.78
C ILE A 70 17.86 -36.09 -13.36
N ALA A 71 17.74 -37.34 -13.01
CA ALA A 71 17.40 -37.78 -11.67
C ALA A 71 18.66 -38.02 -10.82
N PRO A 72 18.69 -37.63 -9.56
CA PRO A 72 19.90 -37.70 -8.73
C PRO A 72 20.33 -39.11 -8.33
N SER A 73 19.47 -40.11 -8.50
CA SER A 73 19.74 -41.51 -8.18
C SER A 73 18.83 -42.44 -9.01
N PRO A 74 19.18 -43.70 -9.22
CA PRO A 74 18.34 -44.69 -9.91
C PRO A 74 17.20 -45.15 -9.00
N ASN A 75 16.10 -44.42 -8.99
CA ASN A 75 14.88 -44.71 -8.22
C ASN A 75 13.62 -44.55 -9.10
N THR A 76 12.49 -44.99 -8.59
CA THR A 76 11.20 -44.67 -9.19
C THR A 76 10.75 -43.30 -8.81
N TYR A 77 10.37 -42.51 -9.79
CA TYR A 77 9.88 -41.10 -9.62
C TYR A 77 8.48 -40.96 -10.17
N ILE A 78 7.85 -39.87 -9.89
CA ILE A 78 6.61 -39.43 -10.54
C ILE A 78 6.96 -38.23 -11.43
N ILE A 79 6.66 -38.37 -12.73
CA ILE A 79 6.73 -37.24 -13.68
C ILE A 79 5.36 -36.57 -13.69
N LYS A 80 5.33 -35.31 -13.36
CA LYS A 80 4.16 -34.47 -13.52
C LYS A 80 4.36 -33.64 -14.78
N VAL A 81 3.44 -33.70 -15.73
CA VAL A 81 3.49 -32.93 -16.97
C VAL A 81 2.25 -32.03 -17.06
N SER A 82 2.47 -30.77 -17.39
CA SER A 82 1.40 -29.79 -17.60
C SER A 82 1.71 -28.90 -18.79
N SER A 83 0.70 -28.60 -19.60
CA SER A 83 0.75 -27.67 -20.71
C SER A 83 -0.58 -26.93 -20.83
N ILE A 84 -0.55 -25.75 -21.47
CA ILE A 84 -1.75 -24.93 -21.67
C ILE A 84 -2.73 -25.65 -22.58
N GLY A 85 -3.99 -25.75 -22.15
CA GLY A 85 -5.05 -26.42 -22.90
C GLY A 85 -5.10 -27.93 -22.69
N TYR A 86 -4.29 -28.49 -21.78
CA TYR A 86 -4.24 -29.91 -21.47
C TYR A 86 -4.37 -30.18 -19.97
N GLN A 87 -4.95 -31.33 -19.62
CA GLN A 87 -5.04 -31.79 -18.24
C GLN A 87 -3.67 -32.20 -17.71
N THR A 88 -3.35 -31.75 -16.49
CA THR A 88 -2.11 -32.16 -15.82
C THR A 88 -2.09 -33.66 -15.59
N THR A 89 -1.06 -34.34 -16.09
CA THR A 89 -0.88 -35.77 -15.99
C THR A 89 0.26 -36.14 -15.04
N TYR A 90 0.07 -37.21 -14.28
CA TYR A 90 1.08 -37.76 -13.37
C TYR A 90 1.38 -39.19 -13.80
N GLN A 91 2.64 -39.52 -14.07
CA GLN A 91 3.07 -40.83 -14.49
C GLN A 91 4.27 -41.31 -13.66
N LYS A 92 4.26 -42.56 -13.19
CA LYS A 92 5.44 -43.15 -12.53
C LYS A 92 6.48 -43.51 -13.58
N THR A 93 7.74 -43.18 -13.32
CA THR A 93 8.83 -43.57 -14.22
C THR A 93 9.04 -45.09 -14.22
N GLN A 94 9.29 -45.64 -15.39
CA GLN A 94 9.71 -47.02 -15.55
C GLN A 94 11.22 -47.05 -15.82
N ASN A 95 11.98 -47.75 -14.96
CA ASN A 95 13.43 -47.88 -15.11
C ASN A 95 13.76 -48.40 -16.52
N SER A 96 14.59 -47.63 -17.27
CA SER A 96 15.21 -47.96 -18.55
C SER A 96 14.37 -47.86 -19.85
N LYS A 97 13.21 -47.21 -19.89
CA LYS A 97 12.48 -46.94 -21.14
C LYS A 97 12.30 -45.42 -21.36
N LYS A 98 12.25 -45.01 -22.66
CA LYS A 98 11.79 -43.65 -23.00
C LYS A 98 10.35 -43.50 -22.55
N GLU A 99 10.09 -42.48 -21.74
CA GLU A 99 8.75 -42.19 -21.25
C GLU A 99 7.92 -41.55 -22.37
N HIS A 100 6.71 -42.09 -22.57
CA HIS A 100 5.73 -41.48 -23.48
C HIS A 100 4.57 -40.98 -22.64
N ILE A 101 4.33 -39.69 -22.65
CA ILE A 101 3.33 -39.01 -21.81
C ILE A 101 2.28 -38.36 -22.72
N VAL A 102 1.06 -38.87 -22.63
CA VAL A 102 -0.07 -38.34 -23.40
C VAL A 102 -0.89 -37.41 -22.51
N LEU A 103 -1.04 -36.18 -22.95
CA LEU A 103 -1.91 -35.21 -22.29
C LEU A 103 -3.29 -35.25 -22.99
N SER A 104 -4.33 -35.40 -22.19
CA SER A 104 -5.70 -35.22 -22.67
C SER A 104 -6.03 -33.74 -22.77
N ASN A 105 -6.74 -33.37 -23.85
CA ASN A 105 -7.26 -32.01 -23.98
C ASN A 105 -8.14 -31.69 -22.77
N ASP A 106 -7.98 -30.50 -22.21
CA ASP A 106 -8.87 -29.99 -21.17
C ASP A 106 -10.18 -29.53 -21.84
N SER A 107 -10.92 -30.54 -22.39
CA SER A 107 -12.22 -30.31 -23.02
C SER A 107 -13.23 -30.01 -21.92
N PHE A 108 -13.55 -28.75 -21.73
CA PHE A 108 -14.71 -28.33 -20.96
C PHE A 108 -15.98 -28.85 -21.59
N ILE A 109 -16.43 -30.05 -21.19
CA ILE A 109 -17.86 -30.35 -21.24
C ILE A 109 -18.50 -29.51 -20.16
N LEU A 110 -19.31 -28.55 -20.57
CA LEU A 110 -20.16 -27.73 -19.74
C LEU A 110 -21.25 -28.59 -19.09
N GLU A 111 -20.89 -29.44 -18.14
CA GLU A 111 -21.84 -29.81 -17.11
C GLU A 111 -21.91 -28.66 -16.14
N GLY A 112 -23.10 -28.08 -16.02
CA GLY A 112 -23.36 -26.93 -15.15
C GLY A 112 -23.09 -27.27 -13.68
N VAL A 113 -21.83 -27.24 -13.27
CA VAL A 113 -21.49 -27.11 -11.88
C VAL A 113 -21.90 -25.69 -11.45
N VAL A 114 -23.08 -25.58 -10.87
CA VAL A 114 -23.48 -24.40 -10.15
C VAL A 114 -22.53 -24.26 -8.97
N ILE A 115 -21.39 -23.63 -9.18
CA ILE A 115 -20.53 -23.17 -8.09
C ILE A 115 -21.29 -22.03 -7.43
N THR A 116 -22.10 -22.35 -6.44
CA THR A 116 -22.64 -21.34 -5.51
C THR A 116 -21.46 -20.78 -4.74
N ALA A 117 -20.93 -19.66 -5.21
CA ALA A 117 -19.94 -18.91 -4.44
C ALA A 117 -20.57 -18.61 -3.09
N LYS A 118 -19.93 -19.08 -2.03
CA LYS A 118 -20.39 -18.79 -0.67
C LYS A 118 -20.24 -17.31 -0.41
N ARG A 119 -21.14 -16.74 0.41
CA ARG A 119 -20.97 -15.36 0.89
C ARG A 119 -19.62 -15.22 1.61
N PRO A 120 -18.98 -14.05 1.61
CA PRO A 120 -17.89 -13.76 2.53
C PRO A 120 -18.36 -13.99 3.96
N ASP A 121 -17.59 -14.76 4.73
CA ASP A 121 -17.87 -14.99 6.14
C ASP A 121 -17.22 -13.87 6.95
N TYR A 122 -18.04 -13.18 7.74
CA TYR A 122 -17.62 -12.05 8.57
C TYR A 122 -17.67 -12.45 10.03
N GLN A 123 -16.55 -12.30 10.72
CA GLN A 123 -16.47 -12.64 12.15
C GLN A 123 -15.49 -11.71 12.88
N ILE A 124 -15.65 -11.60 14.20
CA ILE A 124 -14.60 -11.05 15.07
C ILE A 124 -13.83 -12.24 15.63
N LYS A 125 -12.53 -12.28 15.34
CA LYS A 125 -11.63 -13.30 15.86
C LYS A 125 -10.45 -12.63 16.57
N ASP A 126 -10.21 -13.01 17.82
CA ASP A 126 -9.14 -12.44 18.65
C ASP A 126 -9.20 -10.89 18.67
N GLY A 127 -10.43 -10.33 18.70
CA GLY A 127 -10.67 -8.89 18.67
C GLY A 127 -10.52 -8.21 17.31
N ASN A 128 -10.33 -8.93 16.22
CA ASN A 128 -10.16 -8.35 14.88
C ASN A 128 -11.37 -8.66 14.00
N LEU A 129 -11.76 -7.71 13.15
CA LEU A 129 -12.75 -7.93 12.11
C LEU A 129 -12.15 -8.79 11.00
N VAL A 130 -12.65 -9.99 10.79
CA VAL A 130 -12.15 -10.97 9.82
C VAL A 130 -13.17 -11.17 8.72
N THR A 131 -12.75 -10.98 7.47
CA THR A 131 -13.53 -11.31 6.26
C THR A 131 -12.85 -12.47 5.54
N ARG A 132 -13.53 -13.59 5.39
CA ARG A 132 -13.04 -14.74 4.62
C ARG A 132 -13.33 -14.53 3.14
N ILE A 133 -12.28 -14.57 2.32
CA ILE A 133 -12.32 -14.31 0.87
C ILE A 133 -12.35 -15.61 0.07
N GLU A 134 -11.59 -16.61 0.52
CA GLU A 134 -11.47 -17.91 -0.13
C GLU A 134 -12.86 -18.55 -0.36
N ASN A 135 -13.12 -19.01 -1.57
CA ASN A 135 -14.40 -19.60 -2.00
C ASN A 135 -15.61 -18.63 -1.91
N SER A 136 -15.39 -17.34 -1.80
CA SER A 136 -16.42 -16.32 -1.87
C SER A 136 -16.38 -15.56 -3.21
N LEU A 137 -17.41 -14.77 -3.49
CA LEU A 137 -17.43 -13.91 -4.68
C LEU A 137 -16.25 -12.92 -4.70
N LEU A 138 -15.78 -12.47 -3.55
CA LEU A 138 -14.64 -11.56 -3.44
C LEU A 138 -13.32 -12.19 -3.94
N SER A 139 -13.23 -13.52 -4.01
CA SER A 139 -12.07 -14.18 -4.63
C SER A 139 -11.96 -13.93 -6.15
N LYS A 140 -13.03 -13.42 -6.79
CA LYS A 140 -13.07 -13.09 -8.23
C LYS A 140 -13.00 -11.59 -8.51
N SER A 141 -12.76 -10.76 -7.51
CA SER A 141 -12.72 -9.28 -7.64
C SER A 141 -11.54 -8.76 -8.47
N GLY A 142 -10.49 -9.56 -8.70
CA GLY A 142 -9.33 -9.20 -9.50
C GLY A 142 -8.06 -9.12 -8.67
N THR A 143 -7.82 -8.04 -7.96
CA THR A 143 -6.60 -7.80 -7.18
C THR A 143 -6.87 -7.65 -5.68
N GLY A 144 -5.80 -7.59 -4.88
CA GLY A 144 -5.92 -7.24 -3.46
C GLY A 144 -6.51 -5.86 -3.24
N ASN A 145 -6.23 -4.90 -4.13
CA ASN A 145 -6.87 -3.57 -4.08
C ASN A 145 -8.38 -3.67 -4.27
N ASP A 146 -8.82 -4.47 -5.26
CA ASP A 146 -10.25 -4.64 -5.52
C ASP A 146 -10.94 -5.38 -4.37
N VAL A 147 -10.29 -6.35 -3.74
CA VAL A 147 -10.81 -7.00 -2.53
C VAL A 147 -10.97 -6.02 -1.39
N LEU A 148 -9.96 -5.16 -1.12
CA LEU A 148 -10.00 -4.23 0.02
C LEU A 148 -11.14 -3.21 -0.09
N LYS A 149 -11.55 -2.79 -1.29
CA LYS A 149 -12.71 -1.91 -1.51
C LYS A 149 -14.01 -2.51 -0.97
N HIS A 150 -14.10 -3.84 -0.93
CA HIS A 150 -15.28 -4.57 -0.49
C HIS A 150 -15.18 -5.08 0.96
N ILE A 151 -14.14 -4.69 1.72
CA ILE A 151 -14.02 -5.06 3.14
C ILE A 151 -14.78 -4.03 4.00
N PRO A 152 -15.67 -4.49 4.89
CA PRO A 152 -16.40 -3.60 5.80
C PRO A 152 -15.47 -2.66 6.58
N GLY A 153 -15.85 -1.39 6.63
CA GLY A 153 -15.08 -0.36 7.33
C GLY A 153 -13.83 0.12 6.61
N ILE A 154 -13.52 -0.38 5.42
CA ILE A 154 -12.45 0.16 4.57
C ILE A 154 -13.08 1.08 3.52
N GLN A 155 -12.46 2.23 3.30
CA GLN A 155 -12.79 3.18 2.25
C GLN A 155 -11.58 3.40 1.35
N GLU A 156 -11.82 3.55 0.06
CA GLU A 156 -10.79 3.95 -0.91
C GLU A 156 -11.05 5.39 -1.34
N LYS A 157 -10.05 6.25 -1.19
CA LYS A 157 -10.07 7.62 -1.68
C LYS A 157 -8.75 7.90 -2.39
N GLU A 158 -8.82 8.28 -3.66
CA GLU A 158 -7.64 8.63 -4.48
C GLU A 158 -6.58 7.51 -4.54
N GLY A 159 -7.02 6.25 -4.63
CA GLY A 159 -6.11 5.10 -4.65
C GLY A 159 -5.49 4.76 -3.29
N LYS A 160 -5.89 5.44 -2.21
CA LYS A 160 -5.42 5.17 -0.84
C LYS A 160 -6.54 4.55 -0.03
N PHE A 161 -6.19 3.58 0.81
CA PHE A 161 -7.13 2.97 1.74
C PHE A 161 -7.11 3.66 3.09
N THR A 162 -8.31 3.84 3.65
CA THR A 162 -8.49 4.29 5.04
C THR A 162 -9.44 3.33 5.76
N VAL A 163 -9.21 3.11 7.04
CA VAL A 163 -10.18 2.47 7.91
C VAL A 163 -11.08 3.56 8.48
N PHE A 164 -12.39 3.39 8.32
CA PHE A 164 -13.40 4.38 8.68
C PHE A 164 -13.21 4.90 10.11
N GLY A 165 -13.15 6.21 10.28
CA GLY A 165 -12.92 6.86 11.57
C GLY A 165 -11.53 6.67 12.17
N LYS A 166 -10.61 5.93 11.52
CA LYS A 166 -9.25 5.67 12.03
C LYS A 166 -8.16 6.34 11.19
N GLY A 167 -8.34 6.36 9.88
CA GLY A 167 -7.36 6.87 8.92
C GLY A 167 -6.58 5.78 8.20
N THR A 168 -5.41 6.12 7.65
CA THR A 168 -4.60 5.21 6.82
C THR A 168 -4.06 4.03 7.62
N PRO A 169 -4.34 2.77 7.22
CA PRO A 169 -3.85 1.57 7.90
C PRO A 169 -2.42 1.22 7.48
N ILE A 170 -1.73 0.46 8.33
CA ILE A 170 -0.57 -0.34 7.94
C ILE A 170 -1.09 -1.66 7.39
N ILE A 171 -0.60 -2.09 6.20
CA ILE A 171 -1.09 -3.29 5.54
C ILE A 171 -0.02 -4.38 5.56
N TYR A 172 -0.42 -5.58 5.96
CA TYR A 172 0.44 -6.77 6.00
C TYR A 172 -0.10 -7.86 5.08
N ILE A 173 0.78 -8.50 4.32
CA ILE A 173 0.49 -9.72 3.58
C ILE A 173 1.29 -10.87 4.19
N ASN A 174 0.62 -11.89 4.76
CA ASN A 174 1.23 -13.02 5.48
C ASN A 174 2.21 -12.60 6.59
N GLY A 175 1.87 -11.53 7.31
CA GLY A 175 2.69 -10.96 8.38
C GLY A 175 3.82 -10.03 7.91
N ARG A 176 4.06 -9.90 6.61
CA ARG A 176 5.00 -8.96 6.01
C ARG A 176 4.29 -7.63 5.71
N GLU A 177 4.81 -6.53 6.19
CA GLU A 177 4.34 -5.20 5.86
C GLU A 177 4.57 -4.88 4.38
N ILE A 178 3.55 -4.36 3.69
CA ILE A 178 3.72 -3.84 2.33
C ILE A 178 4.39 -2.47 2.38
N ARG A 179 5.16 -2.15 1.37
CA ARG A 179 5.86 -0.86 1.27
C ARG A 179 5.03 0.18 0.54
N ASP A 180 4.27 -0.28 -0.44
CA ASP A 180 3.35 0.54 -1.22
C ASP A 180 2.17 -0.29 -1.73
N LEU A 181 1.14 0.40 -2.19
CA LEU A 181 -0.11 -0.22 -2.63
C LEU A 181 0.03 -1.02 -3.92
N SER A 182 1.13 -0.88 -4.68
CA SER A 182 1.37 -1.71 -5.86
C SER A 182 1.53 -3.19 -5.51
N GLU A 183 1.89 -3.50 -4.26
CA GLU A 183 1.93 -4.88 -3.78
C GLU A 183 0.54 -5.52 -3.68
N LEU A 184 -0.50 -4.72 -3.42
CA LEU A 184 -1.89 -5.18 -3.47
C LEU A 184 -2.38 -5.39 -4.90
N ASP A 185 -1.92 -4.57 -5.83
CA ASP A 185 -2.18 -4.77 -7.25
C ASP A 185 -1.59 -6.09 -7.77
N ARG A 186 -0.43 -6.47 -7.24
CA ARG A 186 0.22 -7.76 -7.56
C ARG A 186 -0.53 -8.96 -7.01
N LEU A 187 -1.19 -8.78 -5.86
CA LEU A 187 -1.91 -9.84 -5.20
C LEU A 187 -3.22 -10.15 -5.92
N SER A 188 -3.37 -11.37 -6.43
CA SER A 188 -4.65 -11.79 -6.98
C SER A 188 -5.67 -12.03 -5.88
N SER A 189 -6.92 -11.66 -6.14
CA SER A 189 -8.03 -11.96 -5.23
C SER A 189 -8.21 -13.46 -4.98
N THR A 190 -7.94 -14.32 -5.99
CA THR A 190 -8.00 -15.79 -5.87
C THR A 190 -6.97 -16.36 -4.88
N GLU A 191 -5.91 -15.61 -4.61
CA GLU A 191 -4.86 -16.00 -3.67
C GLU A 191 -5.14 -15.56 -2.24
N ILE A 192 -6.17 -14.75 -2.01
CA ILE A 192 -6.49 -14.23 -0.68
C ILE A 192 -7.38 -15.22 0.05
N ARG A 193 -6.93 -15.70 1.20
CA ARG A 193 -7.72 -16.54 2.10
C ARG A 193 -8.67 -15.70 2.95
N GLN A 194 -8.14 -14.66 3.59
CA GLN A 194 -8.89 -13.77 4.47
C GLN A 194 -8.20 -12.41 4.63
N VAL A 195 -9.01 -11.42 4.95
CA VAL A 195 -8.57 -10.08 5.35
C VAL A 195 -9.00 -9.83 6.79
N GLU A 196 -8.07 -9.40 7.63
CA GLU A 196 -8.32 -9.01 9.03
C GLU A 196 -8.11 -7.51 9.17
N VAL A 197 -9.10 -6.80 9.69
CA VAL A 197 -9.00 -5.38 10.03
C VAL A 197 -8.84 -5.23 11.54
N VAL A 198 -7.68 -4.77 11.96
CA VAL A 198 -7.33 -4.48 13.35
C VAL A 198 -7.55 -3.00 13.57
N THR A 199 -8.68 -2.64 14.14
CA THR A 199 -9.06 -1.24 14.39
C THR A 199 -8.32 -0.63 15.57
N ASN A 200 -7.74 -1.50 16.42
CA ASN A 200 -6.97 -1.12 17.60
C ASN A 200 -5.65 -1.91 17.66
N PRO A 201 -4.60 -1.44 16.97
CA PRO A 201 -3.29 -2.09 17.00
C PRO A 201 -2.70 -2.13 18.41
N GLY A 202 -2.19 -3.30 18.84
CA GLY A 202 -1.52 -3.50 20.13
C GLY A 202 -0.13 -2.85 20.19
N ALA A 203 0.53 -2.95 21.37
CA ALA A 203 1.81 -2.29 21.65
C ALA A 203 2.98 -2.75 20.77
N ARG A 204 2.92 -3.94 20.18
CA ARG A 204 3.92 -4.45 19.22
C ARG A 204 3.94 -3.70 17.88
N TYR A 205 2.90 -2.94 17.58
CA TYR A 205 2.88 -2.02 16.44
C TYR A 205 3.43 -0.66 16.88
N LYS A 206 3.88 0.15 15.94
CA LYS A 206 4.34 1.52 16.22
C LYS A 206 3.18 2.36 16.74
N ALA A 207 3.50 3.35 17.57
CA ALA A 207 2.49 4.22 18.16
C ALA A 207 1.71 5.07 17.13
N ASP A 208 2.27 5.27 15.93
CA ASP A 208 1.62 5.95 14.81
C ASP A 208 0.70 5.04 13.97
N ALA A 209 0.66 3.73 14.25
CA ALA A 209 -0.25 2.79 13.59
C ALA A 209 -1.71 3.09 13.96
N LYS A 210 -2.45 3.71 13.04
CA LYS A 210 -3.86 4.08 13.25
C LYS A 210 -4.79 2.88 13.21
N ALA A 211 -4.55 1.97 12.27
CA ALA A 211 -5.21 0.69 12.09
C ALA A 211 -4.25 -0.26 11.37
N VAL A 212 -4.54 -1.55 11.38
CA VAL A 212 -3.77 -2.56 10.65
C VAL A 212 -4.69 -3.43 9.81
N ILE A 213 -4.32 -3.69 8.57
CA ILE A 213 -4.96 -4.68 7.70
C ILE A 213 -3.99 -5.85 7.54
N ARG A 214 -4.44 -7.06 7.88
CA ARG A 214 -3.66 -8.29 7.67
C ARG A 214 -4.33 -9.15 6.61
N ILE A 215 -3.66 -9.35 5.51
CA ILE A 215 -4.10 -10.23 4.41
C ILE A 215 -3.38 -11.56 4.60
N LYS A 216 -4.14 -12.63 4.78
CA LYS A 216 -3.65 -14.00 4.77
C LYS A 216 -4.00 -14.64 3.44
N THR A 217 -3.05 -15.34 2.85
CA THR A 217 -3.23 -15.94 1.53
C THR A 217 -3.41 -17.44 1.63
N VAL A 218 -3.99 -18.03 0.59
CA VAL A 218 -4.06 -19.48 0.41
C VAL A 218 -2.63 -20.02 0.28
N ARG A 219 -2.33 -21.13 0.91
CA ARG A 219 -1.06 -21.82 0.70
C ARG A 219 -1.12 -22.53 -0.65
N GLN A 220 -0.47 -21.99 -1.65
CA GLN A 220 -0.17 -22.74 -2.86
C GLN A 220 1.15 -23.48 -2.63
N SER A 221 1.10 -24.81 -2.69
CA SER A 221 2.26 -25.67 -2.62
C SER A 221 2.70 -25.98 -4.05
N GLY A 222 3.95 -25.65 -4.38
CA GLY A 222 4.54 -25.99 -5.66
C GLY A 222 5.99 -25.53 -5.68
N ASP A 223 6.90 -26.44 -5.95
CA ASP A 223 8.27 -26.14 -6.30
C ASP A 223 8.34 -25.86 -7.80
N GLY A 224 9.38 -25.18 -8.26
CA GLY A 224 9.58 -24.84 -9.66
C GLY A 224 9.55 -23.34 -9.93
N ILE A 225 9.43 -23.00 -11.21
CA ILE A 225 9.36 -21.61 -11.70
C ILE A 225 7.89 -21.21 -11.80
N GLY A 226 7.58 -20.03 -11.29
CA GLY A 226 6.27 -19.39 -11.42
C GLY A 226 6.40 -18.04 -12.12
N ILE A 227 5.42 -17.71 -12.94
CA ILE A 227 5.35 -16.48 -13.73
C ILE A 227 3.96 -15.86 -13.57
N ASP A 228 3.91 -14.54 -13.32
CA ASP A 228 2.67 -13.78 -13.31
C ASP A 228 2.91 -12.47 -14.09
N ILE A 229 2.23 -12.34 -15.21
CA ILE A 229 2.31 -11.17 -16.10
C ILE A 229 0.97 -10.47 -16.07
N ARG A 230 0.99 -9.16 -15.91
CA ARG A 230 -0.19 -8.30 -15.95
C ARG A 230 0.09 -7.08 -16.79
N SER A 231 -0.81 -6.81 -17.72
CA SER A 231 -0.84 -5.59 -18.51
C SER A 231 -2.17 -4.87 -18.27
N THR A 232 -2.11 -3.61 -17.93
CA THR A 232 -3.28 -2.77 -17.70
C THR A 232 -3.16 -1.49 -18.51
N TRP A 233 -4.12 -1.27 -19.38
CA TRP A 233 -4.30 -0.03 -20.12
C TRP A 233 -5.55 0.68 -19.61
N GLY A 234 -5.43 1.96 -19.30
CA GLY A 234 -6.50 2.85 -18.91
C GLY A 234 -6.58 4.04 -19.85
N GLN A 235 -7.78 4.49 -20.17
CA GLN A 235 -8.03 5.66 -20.97
C GLN A 235 -9.01 6.58 -20.26
N SER A 236 -8.50 7.77 -19.88
CA SER A 236 -9.29 8.93 -19.51
C SER A 236 -9.17 9.98 -20.63
N GLU A 237 -8.90 11.23 -20.35
CA GLU A 237 -8.42 12.22 -21.34
C GLU A 237 -7.09 11.74 -21.94
N ASN A 238 -6.20 11.18 -21.11
CA ASN A 238 -4.90 10.63 -21.48
C ASN A 238 -4.81 9.13 -21.18
N SER A 239 -3.84 8.46 -21.82
CA SER A 239 -3.57 7.04 -21.61
C SER A 239 -2.76 6.80 -20.35
N ARG A 240 -3.04 5.67 -19.69
CA ARG A 240 -2.33 5.18 -18.50
C ARG A 240 -1.93 3.73 -18.72
N LEU A 241 -0.72 3.37 -18.34
CA LEU A 241 -0.21 2.01 -18.46
C LEU A 241 0.34 1.51 -17.12
N ASN A 242 0.10 0.25 -16.82
CA ASN A 242 0.71 -0.44 -15.69
C ASN A 242 1.08 -1.85 -16.12
N GLU A 243 2.37 -2.04 -16.41
CA GLU A 243 2.95 -3.30 -16.84
C GLU A 243 3.68 -3.96 -15.68
N GLN A 244 3.49 -5.24 -15.49
CA GLN A 244 4.03 -5.96 -14.34
C GLN A 244 4.43 -7.37 -14.69
N LEU A 245 5.63 -7.76 -14.24
CA LEU A 245 6.19 -9.11 -14.31
C LEU A 245 6.61 -9.54 -12.92
N ASN A 246 6.10 -10.69 -12.46
CA ASN A 246 6.55 -11.37 -11.25
C ASN A 246 7.10 -12.73 -11.62
N LEU A 247 8.27 -13.02 -11.10
CA LEU A 247 8.96 -14.29 -11.25
C LEU A 247 9.23 -14.87 -9.86
N ASN A 248 9.06 -16.16 -9.71
CA ASN A 248 9.49 -16.86 -8.51
C ASN A 248 10.11 -18.21 -8.89
N TYR A 249 11.12 -18.58 -8.15
CA TYR A 249 11.75 -19.90 -8.23
C TYR A 249 11.80 -20.49 -6.83
N ARG A 250 11.30 -21.67 -6.66
CA ARG A 250 11.31 -22.39 -5.39
C ARG A 250 11.88 -23.78 -5.58
N HIS A 251 12.80 -24.13 -4.71
CA HIS A 251 13.35 -25.46 -4.63
C HIS A 251 13.66 -25.80 -3.17
N ASN A 252 12.98 -26.79 -2.61
CA ASN A 252 13.15 -27.20 -1.21
C ASN A 252 13.04 -26.02 -0.20
N SER A 253 14.16 -25.71 0.46
CA SER A 253 14.27 -24.64 1.45
C SER A 253 14.50 -23.25 0.86
N LEU A 254 14.84 -23.16 -0.43
CA LEU A 254 15.18 -21.91 -1.12
C LEU A 254 13.96 -21.37 -1.87
N ASP A 255 13.72 -20.08 -1.73
CA ASP A 255 12.69 -19.34 -2.46
C ASP A 255 13.29 -18.00 -2.92
N ILE A 256 13.41 -17.85 -4.24
CA ILE A 256 13.91 -16.62 -4.89
C ILE A 256 12.75 -15.99 -5.64
N PHE A 257 12.57 -14.70 -5.51
CA PHE A 257 11.52 -13.97 -6.21
C PHE A 257 12.02 -12.66 -6.78
N GLY A 258 11.46 -12.26 -7.90
CA GLY A 258 11.72 -11.00 -8.55
C GLY A 258 10.44 -10.36 -9.04
N THR A 259 10.41 -9.02 -9.06
CA THR A 259 9.32 -8.24 -9.62
C THR A 259 9.88 -7.10 -10.43
N PHE A 260 9.28 -6.85 -11.57
CA PHE A 260 9.47 -5.63 -12.33
C PHE A 260 8.12 -4.99 -12.59
N GLN A 261 8.03 -3.65 -12.42
CA GLN A 261 6.82 -2.89 -12.71
C GLN A 261 7.20 -1.58 -13.39
N TYR A 262 6.45 -1.26 -14.43
CA TYR A 262 6.47 0.03 -15.12
C TYR A 262 5.09 0.67 -15.03
N ILE A 263 5.04 1.93 -14.62
CA ILE A 263 3.80 2.71 -14.52
C ILE A 263 4.01 4.01 -15.30
N HIS A 264 3.13 4.24 -16.27
CA HIS A 264 2.99 5.50 -16.97
C HIS A 264 1.63 6.10 -16.67
N ASN A 265 1.62 7.31 -16.13
CA ASN A 265 0.39 8.01 -15.78
C ASN A 265 0.45 9.47 -16.26
N GLU A 266 -0.60 9.88 -16.94
CA GLU A 266 -0.87 11.27 -17.25
C GLU A 266 -2.19 11.69 -16.58
N TYR A 267 -2.19 12.85 -15.92
CA TYR A 267 -3.34 13.41 -15.23
C TYR A 267 -3.57 14.85 -15.63
N LEU A 268 -4.86 15.20 -15.76
CA LEU A 268 -5.32 16.57 -15.91
C LEU A 268 -6.11 16.98 -14.68
N LEU A 269 -5.88 18.19 -14.20
CA LEU A 269 -6.56 18.77 -13.06
C LEU A 269 -6.89 20.24 -13.34
N THR A 270 -8.16 20.59 -13.24
CA THR A 270 -8.59 21.99 -13.16
C THR A 270 -8.90 22.32 -11.72
N ARG A 271 -8.22 23.33 -11.19
CA ARG A 271 -8.40 23.82 -9.83
C ARG A 271 -8.88 25.27 -9.85
N ARG A 272 -9.94 25.54 -9.11
CA ARG A 272 -10.40 26.90 -8.82
C ARG A 272 -10.13 27.18 -7.35
N VAL A 273 -9.48 28.30 -7.07
CA VAL A 273 -9.19 28.74 -5.71
C VAL A 273 -9.68 30.18 -5.56
N THR A 274 -10.61 30.40 -4.63
CA THR A 274 -10.97 31.73 -4.18
C THR A 274 -10.46 31.91 -2.77
N GLN A 275 -9.73 32.98 -2.52
CA GLN A 275 -9.10 33.26 -1.25
C GLN A 275 -9.45 34.67 -0.80
N ASP A 276 -10.03 34.80 0.40
CA ASP A 276 -10.32 36.08 1.03
C ASP A 276 -9.39 36.23 2.25
N ILE A 277 -8.64 37.32 2.31
CA ILE A 277 -7.67 37.64 3.36
C ILE A 277 -8.16 38.87 4.10
N PHE A 278 -8.57 38.68 5.36
CA PHE A 278 -9.13 39.72 6.25
C PHE A 278 -8.02 40.38 7.07
N VAL A 279 -7.48 41.45 6.51
CA VAL A 279 -6.51 42.35 7.17
C VAL A 279 -7.01 43.79 6.99
N ASP A 280 -6.18 44.83 7.23
CA ASP A 280 -6.59 46.23 7.03
C ASP A 280 -7.21 46.48 5.66
N THR A 281 -6.72 45.80 4.65
CA THR A 281 -7.29 45.72 3.30
C THR A 281 -7.86 44.33 3.07
N LEU A 282 -9.13 44.19 2.66
CA LEU A 282 -9.68 42.91 2.22
C LEU A 282 -9.08 42.57 0.87
N TRP A 283 -8.13 41.59 0.87
CA TRP A 283 -7.59 41.03 -0.36
C TRP A 283 -8.38 39.83 -0.80
N GLN A 284 -8.86 39.83 -2.05
CA GLN A 284 -9.55 38.72 -2.65
C GLN A 284 -8.73 38.23 -3.86
N GLN A 285 -8.50 36.93 -3.94
CA GLN A 285 -7.80 36.29 -5.04
C GLN A 285 -8.71 35.21 -5.66
N LYS A 286 -8.98 35.30 -6.95
CA LYS A 286 -9.72 34.29 -7.72
C LYS A 286 -8.76 33.67 -8.72
N ASN A 287 -8.43 32.40 -8.53
CA ASN A 287 -7.45 31.70 -9.32
C ASN A 287 -8.10 30.54 -10.08
N ILE A 288 -7.80 30.41 -11.37
CA ILE A 288 -8.14 29.23 -12.18
C ILE A 288 -6.83 28.65 -12.68
N MET A 289 -6.54 27.42 -12.27
CA MET A 289 -5.32 26.71 -12.65
C MET A 289 -5.68 25.45 -13.43
N LYS A 290 -5.06 25.25 -14.58
CA LYS A 290 -5.09 24.02 -15.37
C LYS A 290 -3.71 23.36 -15.27
N GLU A 291 -3.67 22.21 -14.65
CA GLU A 291 -2.46 21.43 -14.39
C GLU A 291 -2.47 20.14 -15.21
N ALA A 292 -1.32 19.79 -15.77
CA ALA A 292 -1.07 18.49 -16.34
C ALA A 292 0.17 17.88 -15.68
N SER A 293 0.11 16.59 -15.42
CA SER A 293 1.17 15.84 -14.74
C SER A 293 1.49 14.55 -15.47
N LEU A 294 2.79 14.29 -15.66
CA LEU A 294 3.31 13.09 -16.30
C LEU A 294 4.28 12.38 -15.35
N TYR A 295 4.01 11.11 -15.08
CA TYR A 295 4.81 10.26 -14.19
C TYR A 295 5.21 8.96 -14.89
N ASN A 296 6.52 8.66 -14.87
CA ASN A 296 7.07 7.39 -15.34
C ASN A 296 7.84 6.72 -14.21
N ASN A 297 7.27 5.68 -13.64
CA ASN A 297 7.83 5.00 -12.49
C ASN A 297 8.32 3.61 -12.86
N TYR A 298 9.53 3.29 -12.46
CA TYR A 298 10.16 1.98 -12.60
C TYR A 298 10.42 1.40 -11.22
N LYS A 299 10.00 0.19 -11.00
CA LYS A 299 10.22 -0.53 -9.75
C LYS A 299 10.78 -1.91 -10.04
N GLY A 300 11.90 -2.22 -9.41
CA GLY A 300 12.52 -3.54 -9.39
C GLY A 300 12.60 -4.08 -7.98
N GLU A 301 12.36 -5.36 -7.80
CA GLU A 301 12.53 -6.04 -6.52
C GLU A 301 13.14 -7.42 -6.76
N LEU A 302 14.14 -7.77 -5.98
CA LEU A 302 14.74 -9.10 -5.94
C LEU A 302 14.86 -9.53 -4.49
N GLY A 303 14.46 -10.74 -4.18
CA GLY A 303 14.56 -11.25 -2.82
C GLY A 303 14.79 -12.75 -2.78
N MET A 304 15.31 -13.17 -1.64
CA MET A 304 15.61 -14.56 -1.33
C MET A 304 15.13 -14.87 0.09
N ASN A 305 14.56 -16.05 0.24
CA ASN A 305 14.23 -16.64 1.53
C ASN A 305 14.85 -18.03 1.59
N TYR A 306 15.48 -18.34 2.72
CA TYR A 306 16.03 -19.64 3.00
C TYR A 306 15.50 -20.18 4.32
N GLN A 307 14.87 -21.33 4.26
CA GLN A 307 14.36 -22.05 5.43
C GLN A 307 15.46 -22.98 5.94
N ILE A 308 16.16 -22.58 7.03
CA ILE A 308 17.25 -23.34 7.62
C ILE A 308 16.74 -24.69 8.12
N ASN A 309 15.58 -24.66 8.79
CA ASN A 309 14.83 -25.84 9.23
C ASN A 309 13.34 -25.45 9.44
N ASN A 310 12.50 -26.35 9.95
CA ASN A 310 11.08 -26.10 10.17
C ASN A 310 10.80 -24.90 11.09
N ASN A 311 11.72 -24.55 11.95
CA ASN A 311 11.58 -23.53 12.99
C ASN A 311 12.40 -22.25 12.71
N GLN A 312 13.26 -22.24 11.70
CA GLN A 312 14.16 -21.13 11.45
C GLN A 312 14.16 -20.72 9.98
N SER A 313 14.09 -19.44 9.71
CA SER A 313 14.16 -18.87 8.37
C SER A 313 14.90 -17.55 8.37
N VAL A 314 15.63 -17.29 7.29
CA VAL A 314 16.35 -16.06 7.01
C VAL A 314 16.01 -15.58 5.61
N GLY A 315 16.04 -14.29 5.39
CA GLY A 315 15.85 -13.75 4.04
C GLY A 315 16.35 -12.34 3.91
N ILE A 316 16.60 -11.98 2.66
CA ILE A 316 17.02 -10.65 2.24
C ILE A 316 16.21 -10.22 1.04
N ARG A 317 15.90 -8.93 0.95
CA ARG A 317 15.20 -8.32 -0.17
C ARG A 317 15.84 -6.99 -0.50
N TYR A 318 16.13 -6.79 -1.77
CA TYR A 318 16.58 -5.54 -2.36
C TYR A 318 15.47 -4.97 -3.24
N SER A 319 15.17 -3.69 -3.07
CA SER A 319 14.19 -2.98 -3.88
C SER A 319 14.80 -1.72 -4.47
N LEU A 320 14.53 -1.48 -5.74
CA LEU A 320 14.94 -0.32 -6.50
C LEU A 320 13.69 0.42 -7.00
N TYR A 321 13.64 1.72 -6.78
CA TYR A 321 12.60 2.58 -7.31
C TYR A 321 13.22 3.79 -8.01
N ALA A 322 12.80 4.07 -9.22
CA ALA A 322 13.27 5.21 -9.99
C ALA A 322 12.13 5.92 -10.71
N SER A 323 12.19 7.23 -10.74
CA SER A 323 11.38 8.08 -11.61
C SER A 323 12.29 9.08 -12.29
N PRO A 324 12.82 8.74 -13.49
CA PRO A 324 13.84 9.52 -14.14
C PRO A 324 13.43 10.94 -14.48
N LYS A 325 12.12 11.16 -14.71
CA LYS A 325 11.61 12.47 -15.10
C LYS A 325 10.10 12.55 -14.88
N ASP A 326 9.69 12.95 -13.67
CA ASP A 326 8.33 13.39 -13.43
C ASP A 326 8.20 14.83 -13.87
N LYS A 327 7.12 15.17 -14.56
CA LYS A 327 6.81 16.52 -15.00
C LYS A 327 5.46 16.96 -14.47
N VAL A 328 5.41 18.18 -13.99
CA VAL A 328 4.15 18.85 -13.62
C VAL A 328 4.22 20.24 -14.24
N TRP A 329 3.26 20.60 -15.04
CA TRP A 329 3.16 21.93 -15.61
C TRP A 329 1.75 22.46 -15.43
N TYR A 330 1.64 23.75 -15.16
CA TYR A 330 0.34 24.42 -15.07
C TYR A 330 0.35 25.79 -15.73
N LYS A 331 -0.85 26.22 -16.12
CA LYS A 331 -1.18 27.59 -16.43
C LYS A 331 -2.22 28.07 -15.43
N ALA A 332 -2.00 29.24 -14.87
CA ALA A 332 -2.92 29.85 -13.89
C ALA A 332 -3.22 31.29 -14.31
N GLU A 333 -4.48 31.65 -14.13
CA GLU A 333 -5.00 33.00 -14.28
C GLU A 333 -5.54 33.43 -12.92
N SER A 334 -5.15 34.63 -12.45
CA SER A 334 -5.51 35.15 -11.13
C SER A 334 -6.00 36.57 -11.22
N GLU A 335 -7.22 36.82 -10.76
CA GLU A 335 -7.78 38.15 -10.53
C GLU A 335 -7.58 38.54 -9.06
N ILE A 336 -7.03 39.73 -8.81
CA ILE A 336 -6.76 40.25 -7.48
C ILE A 336 -7.61 41.50 -7.26
N LEU A 337 -8.36 41.49 -6.16
CA LEU A 337 -9.19 42.62 -5.75
C LEU A 337 -8.70 43.16 -4.38
N ALA A 338 -8.78 44.47 -4.15
CA ALA A 338 -8.51 45.13 -2.89
C ALA A 338 -9.77 45.91 -2.45
N ASN A 339 -10.39 45.56 -1.32
CA ASN A 339 -11.66 46.07 -0.84
C ASN A 339 -12.80 46.01 -1.87
N GLY A 340 -12.77 44.97 -2.74
CA GLY A 340 -13.76 44.77 -3.82
C GLY A 340 -13.39 45.40 -5.16
N ASP A 341 -12.42 46.33 -5.18
CA ASP A 341 -11.97 46.99 -6.42
C ASP A 341 -10.89 46.17 -7.11
N TYR A 342 -10.89 46.17 -8.44
CA TYR A 342 -9.87 45.55 -9.24
C TYR A 342 -8.47 46.09 -8.92
N TYR A 343 -7.55 45.21 -8.53
CA TYR A 343 -6.18 45.57 -8.20
C TYR A 343 -5.16 45.12 -9.24
N ASP A 344 -5.15 43.84 -9.62
CA ASP A 344 -4.16 43.27 -10.55
C ASP A 344 -4.72 42.03 -11.24
N HIS A 345 -4.09 41.69 -12.37
CA HIS A 345 -4.35 40.43 -13.06
C HIS A 345 -3.01 39.74 -13.35
N LEU A 346 -2.91 38.48 -12.93
CA LEU A 346 -1.72 37.67 -13.10
C LEU A 346 -1.97 36.54 -14.07
N LEU A 347 -1.03 36.32 -14.98
CA LEU A 347 -0.92 35.10 -15.74
C LEU A 347 0.37 34.39 -15.33
N SER A 348 0.25 33.15 -14.93
CA SER A 348 1.40 32.36 -14.49
C SER A 348 1.49 31.07 -15.28
N SER A 349 2.69 30.68 -15.69
CA SER A 349 2.99 29.35 -16.21
C SER A 349 4.10 28.73 -15.38
N SER A 350 3.97 27.47 -15.07
CA SER A 350 4.97 26.72 -14.30
C SER A 350 5.35 25.44 -14.99
N ASN A 351 6.65 25.13 -14.98
CA ASN A 351 7.22 23.87 -15.41
C ASN A 351 8.08 23.31 -14.27
N SER A 352 7.63 22.21 -13.69
CA SER A 352 8.32 21.51 -12.62
C SER A 352 8.81 20.15 -13.10
N VAL A 353 10.11 19.88 -12.95
CA VAL A 353 10.71 18.61 -13.29
C VAL A 353 11.34 17.99 -12.06
N THR A 354 10.89 16.81 -11.70
CA THR A 354 11.43 16.02 -10.60
C THR A 354 12.17 14.81 -11.13
N VAL A 355 13.43 14.68 -10.73
CA VAL A 355 14.29 13.52 -11.00
C VAL A 355 14.50 12.78 -9.69
N LYS A 356 13.99 11.56 -9.61
CA LYS A 356 14.25 10.63 -8.51
C LYS A 356 15.32 9.65 -8.98
N LYS A 357 16.55 9.84 -8.51
CA LYS A 357 17.62 8.85 -8.73
C LYS A 357 17.17 7.51 -8.13
N PRO A 358 17.69 6.37 -8.62
CA PRO A 358 17.29 5.08 -8.08
C PRO A 358 17.39 5.04 -6.55
N SER A 359 16.23 5.00 -5.89
CA SER A 359 16.13 4.79 -4.45
C SER A 359 16.37 3.32 -4.16
N GLN A 360 17.31 3.04 -3.29
CA GLN A 360 17.72 1.69 -2.92
C GLN A 360 17.24 1.38 -1.53
N GLN A 361 16.65 0.22 -1.36
CA GLN A 361 16.20 -0.25 -0.06
C GLN A 361 16.57 -1.72 0.12
N ILE A 362 17.16 -2.04 1.26
CA ILE A 362 17.47 -3.40 1.70
C ILE A 362 16.60 -3.70 2.92
N ASN A 363 16.02 -4.90 2.95
CA ASN A 363 15.44 -5.47 4.16
C ASN A 363 16.02 -6.85 4.37
N ALA A 364 16.44 -7.15 5.59
CA ALA A 364 16.87 -8.47 6.03
C ALA A 364 16.05 -8.90 7.24
N TYR A 365 15.79 -10.19 7.37
CA TYR A 365 15.11 -10.73 8.53
C TYR A 365 15.70 -12.07 8.97
N TYR A 366 15.51 -12.37 10.26
CA TYR A 366 15.68 -13.69 10.86
C TYR A 366 14.46 -13.99 11.74
N SER A 367 13.85 -15.14 11.55
CA SER A 367 12.71 -15.61 12.36
C SER A 367 12.99 -17.03 12.84
N ALA A 368 12.88 -17.25 14.14
CA ALA A 368 13.22 -18.54 14.76
C ALA A 368 12.25 -18.87 15.91
N THR A 369 12.03 -20.17 16.14
CA THR A 369 11.35 -20.70 17.31
C THR A 369 12.23 -21.73 17.99
N PHE A 370 12.67 -21.43 19.21
CA PHE A 370 13.48 -22.28 20.06
C PHE A 370 12.63 -22.79 21.23
N GLY A 371 12.20 -24.04 21.16
CA GLY A 371 11.21 -24.57 22.09
C GLY A 371 9.91 -23.74 22.01
N GLN A 372 9.60 -22.99 23.08
CA GLN A 372 8.44 -22.12 23.15
C GLN A 372 8.74 -20.65 22.83
N LEU A 373 10.02 -20.26 22.77
CA LEU A 373 10.44 -18.89 22.48
C LEU A 373 10.46 -18.63 20.98
N THR A 374 9.68 -17.66 20.52
CA THR A 374 9.75 -17.15 19.15
C THR A 374 10.52 -15.83 19.12
N ILE A 375 11.43 -15.71 18.15
CA ILE A 375 12.28 -14.54 17.91
C ILE A 375 12.03 -14.06 16.49
N ASP A 376 11.75 -12.76 16.31
CA ASP A 376 11.67 -12.09 15.02
C ASP A 376 12.62 -10.89 15.02
N PHE A 377 13.60 -10.91 14.14
CA PHE A 377 14.50 -9.78 13.88
C PHE A 377 14.30 -9.26 12.47
N ASN A 378 14.23 -7.93 12.32
CA ASN A 378 14.15 -7.25 11.03
C ASN A 378 15.13 -6.07 11.02
N ALA A 379 15.78 -5.85 9.88
CA ALA A 379 16.65 -4.70 9.64
C ALA A 379 16.33 -4.07 8.28
N ASP A 380 16.29 -2.73 8.24
CA ASP A 380 16.09 -1.93 7.02
C ASP A 380 17.23 -0.94 6.83
N ALA A 381 17.59 -0.73 5.57
CA ALA A 381 18.42 0.38 5.14
C ALA A 381 17.83 1.02 3.87
N LEU A 382 17.84 2.35 3.79
CA LEU A 382 17.32 3.10 2.64
C LEU A 382 18.26 4.26 2.29
N TRP A 383 18.44 4.44 0.98
CA TRP A 383 19.14 5.59 0.38
C TRP A 383 18.28 6.12 -0.76
N SER A 384 17.97 7.43 -0.74
CA SER A 384 17.22 8.07 -1.81
C SER A 384 17.71 9.49 -2.06
N LYS A 385 17.68 9.90 -3.33
CA LYS A 385 18.04 11.25 -3.78
C LYS A 385 17.02 11.77 -4.76
N VAL A 386 16.45 12.93 -4.44
CA VAL A 386 15.45 13.60 -5.27
C VAL A 386 15.95 15.01 -5.60
N ARG A 387 15.79 15.42 -6.85
CA ARG A 387 15.99 16.78 -7.28
C ARG A 387 14.76 17.28 -8.03
N THR A 388 14.19 18.38 -7.56
CA THR A 388 13.12 19.09 -8.25
C THR A 388 13.62 20.43 -8.71
N THR A 389 13.48 20.72 -10.00
CA THR A 389 13.68 22.06 -10.57
C THR A 389 12.33 22.61 -10.93
N ASN A 390 12.09 23.86 -10.59
CA ASN A 390 10.85 24.54 -10.87
C ASN A 390 11.14 25.89 -11.52
N GLU A 391 10.41 26.19 -12.58
CA GLU A 391 10.49 27.45 -13.34
C GLU A 391 9.07 28.00 -13.47
N ILE A 392 8.88 29.25 -13.00
CA ILE A 392 7.59 29.94 -13.02
C ILE A 392 7.79 31.27 -13.71
N GLU A 393 7.06 31.48 -14.79
CA GLU A 393 6.90 32.75 -15.45
C GLU A 393 5.61 33.39 -14.95
N GLU A 394 5.68 34.62 -14.49
CA GLU A 394 4.53 35.37 -14.00
C GLU A 394 4.51 36.76 -14.62
N THR A 395 3.43 37.09 -15.31
CA THR A 395 3.13 38.43 -15.80
C THR A 395 2.06 39.09 -14.93
N SER A 396 2.12 40.40 -14.76
CA SER A 396 1.22 41.20 -13.98
C SER A 396 0.84 42.44 -14.80
N HIS A 397 -0.40 42.87 -14.70
CA HIS A 397 -0.82 44.11 -15.34
C HIS A 397 -0.28 45.34 -14.63
N LYS A 398 -0.01 45.25 -13.31
CA LYS A 398 0.38 46.38 -12.48
C LYS A 398 1.86 46.43 -12.17
N GLN A 399 2.56 45.30 -12.24
CA GLN A 399 3.96 45.22 -11.84
C GLN A 399 4.77 44.51 -12.94
N ALA A 400 6.10 44.69 -12.89
CA ALA A 400 7.00 43.99 -13.81
C ALA A 400 6.82 42.50 -13.77
N SER A 401 6.88 41.89 -14.94
CA SER A 401 6.93 40.43 -15.09
C SER A 401 8.15 39.85 -14.39
N ARG A 402 8.04 38.62 -13.91
CA ARG A 402 9.17 37.96 -13.26
C ARG A 402 9.25 36.49 -13.63
N MET A 403 10.48 36.00 -13.58
CA MET A 403 10.79 34.59 -13.71
C MET A 403 11.38 34.11 -12.40
N ILE A 404 10.80 33.04 -11.85
CA ILE A 404 11.24 32.45 -10.60
C ILE A 404 11.77 31.05 -10.89
N GLN A 405 13.05 30.85 -10.62
CA GLN A 405 13.70 29.55 -10.74
C GLN A 405 14.03 29.05 -9.34
N SER A 406 13.71 27.79 -9.07
CA SER A 406 14.07 27.15 -7.81
C SER A 406 14.55 25.71 -8.03
N THR A 407 15.45 25.29 -7.17
CA THR A 407 15.93 23.90 -7.11
C THR A 407 15.79 23.40 -5.69
N ASN A 408 15.11 22.29 -5.52
CA ASN A 408 15.07 21.55 -4.26
C ASN A 408 15.84 20.22 -4.42
N LYS A 409 16.80 19.95 -3.54
CA LYS A 409 17.55 18.69 -3.46
C LYS A 409 17.31 18.05 -2.11
N VAL A 410 16.89 16.80 -2.14
CA VAL A 410 16.65 16.00 -0.94
C VAL A 410 17.50 14.73 -1.00
N ASP A 411 18.29 14.47 0.04
CA ASP A 411 19.08 13.26 0.20
C ASP A 411 18.71 12.59 1.53
N ASN A 412 18.22 11.36 1.47
CA ASN A 412 17.77 10.62 2.65
C ASN A 412 18.61 9.38 2.85
N LYS A 413 18.99 9.12 4.09
CA LYS A 413 19.59 7.87 4.58
C LYS A 413 18.84 7.43 5.82
N LEU A 414 18.45 6.17 5.87
CA LEU A 414 17.73 5.61 6.99
C LEU A 414 18.25 4.21 7.28
N TYR A 415 18.43 3.90 8.56
CA TYR A 415 18.80 2.59 9.09
C TYR A 415 17.87 2.23 10.24
N ALA A 416 17.39 1.01 10.27
CA ALA A 416 16.50 0.57 11.34
C ALA A 416 16.68 -0.90 11.69
N GLY A 417 16.39 -1.21 12.95
CA GLY A 417 16.33 -2.57 13.49
C GLY A 417 15.11 -2.74 14.40
N LYS A 418 14.47 -3.91 14.32
CA LYS A 418 13.36 -4.31 15.19
C LYS A 418 13.58 -5.72 15.66
N LEU A 419 13.48 -5.93 16.97
CA LEU A 419 13.59 -7.24 17.62
C LEU A 419 12.34 -7.50 18.44
N LEU A 420 11.70 -8.64 18.21
CA LEU A 420 10.50 -9.09 18.90
C LEU A 420 10.73 -10.49 19.47
N PHE A 421 10.41 -10.67 20.74
CA PHE A 421 10.33 -11.94 21.43
C PHE A 421 8.88 -12.25 21.76
N SER A 422 8.48 -13.51 21.65
CA SER A 422 7.16 -13.99 22.09
C SER A 422 7.30 -15.32 22.82
N TYR A 423 6.70 -15.43 24.00
CA TYR A 423 6.77 -16.61 24.84
C TYR A 423 5.38 -16.91 25.44
N PRO A 424 4.88 -18.15 25.37
CA PRO A 424 3.66 -18.53 26.05
C PRO A 424 3.88 -18.58 27.56
N ILE A 425 3.08 -17.86 28.34
CA ILE A 425 3.14 -17.81 29.80
C ILE A 425 1.72 -17.66 30.36
N ALA A 426 1.42 -18.39 31.46
CA ALA A 426 0.17 -18.29 32.19
C ALA A 426 -1.07 -18.38 31.26
N GLU A 427 -1.14 -19.42 30.40
CA GLU A 427 -2.21 -19.67 29.42
C GLU A 427 -2.42 -18.52 28.40
N GLY A 428 -1.47 -17.63 28.30
CA GLY A 428 -1.45 -16.51 27.35
C GLY A 428 -0.15 -16.45 26.56
N THR A 429 0.03 -15.36 25.84
CA THR A 429 1.28 -15.06 25.12
C THR A 429 1.80 -13.70 25.57
N PHE A 430 3.00 -13.69 26.09
CA PHE A 430 3.74 -12.47 26.41
C PHE A 430 4.69 -12.16 25.25
N SER A 431 4.60 -10.94 24.70
CA SER A 431 5.45 -10.45 23.65
C SER A 431 6.15 -9.17 24.10
N PHE A 432 7.46 -9.06 23.88
CA PHE A 432 8.21 -7.86 24.20
C PHE A 432 9.29 -7.62 23.14
N GLY A 433 9.75 -6.39 23.02
CA GLY A 433 10.75 -6.09 22.01
C GLY A 433 11.22 -4.66 22.03
N SER A 434 12.13 -4.38 21.10
CA SER A 434 12.71 -3.06 20.89
C SER A 434 12.79 -2.70 19.42
N GLU A 435 12.78 -1.41 19.16
CA GLU A 435 12.94 -0.82 17.82
C GLU A 435 13.94 0.32 17.89
N TYR A 436 14.76 0.44 16.86
CA TYR A 436 15.69 1.54 16.66
C TYR A 436 15.62 2.00 15.22
N THR A 437 15.51 3.31 14.99
CA THR A 437 15.60 3.91 13.67
C THR A 437 16.46 5.17 13.73
N HIS A 438 17.35 5.30 12.77
CA HIS A 438 18.15 6.51 12.59
C HIS A 438 17.94 7.04 11.18
N THR A 439 17.49 8.29 11.08
CA THR A 439 17.23 9.01 9.84
C THR A 439 18.15 10.22 9.73
N HIS A 440 18.77 10.35 8.58
CA HIS A 440 19.52 11.54 8.20
C HIS A 440 18.96 12.06 6.88
N ARG A 441 18.38 13.26 6.91
CA ARG A 441 17.84 13.96 5.75
C ARG A 441 18.58 15.27 5.55
N TYR A 442 19.07 15.47 4.34
CA TYR A 442 19.59 16.74 3.84
C TYR A 442 18.58 17.34 2.88
N ASP A 443 18.25 18.61 3.06
CA ASP A 443 17.22 19.31 2.29
C ASP A 443 17.71 20.70 1.92
N LEU A 444 18.15 20.88 0.67
CA LEU A 444 18.67 22.15 0.14
C LEU A 444 17.65 22.77 -0.82
N PHE A 445 17.18 23.96 -0.51
CA PHE A 445 16.39 24.78 -1.40
C PHE A 445 17.19 26.02 -1.84
N ALA A 446 17.27 26.26 -3.14
CA ALA A 446 17.96 27.40 -3.71
C ALA A 446 17.05 28.14 -4.70
N ASN A 447 17.02 29.44 -4.59
CA ASN A 447 16.34 30.36 -5.51
C ASN A 447 17.32 31.47 -5.95
N PRO A 448 17.91 31.37 -7.16
CA PRO A 448 18.95 32.29 -7.64
C PRO A 448 18.52 33.78 -7.70
N GLN A 449 17.22 34.03 -7.84
CA GLN A 449 16.69 35.41 -7.87
C GLN A 449 16.43 35.99 -6.47
N GLU A 450 16.70 35.23 -5.40
CA GLU A 450 16.54 35.60 -4.00
C GLU A 450 15.13 36.13 -3.60
N ILE A 451 14.10 35.79 -4.42
CA ILE A 451 12.70 36.10 -4.13
C ILE A 451 12.25 35.30 -2.89
N LEU A 452 12.73 34.06 -2.77
CA LEU A 452 12.57 33.21 -1.61
C LEU A 452 13.92 32.98 -0.93
N PRO A 453 13.97 32.83 0.40
CA PRO A 453 15.21 32.53 1.09
C PRO A 453 15.78 31.17 0.67
N THR A 454 17.08 31.13 0.44
CA THR A 454 17.82 29.87 0.32
C THR A 454 17.88 29.21 1.69
N THR A 455 17.61 27.91 1.75
CA THR A 455 17.66 27.12 2.99
C THR A 455 18.54 25.88 2.80
N ASP A 456 19.27 25.53 3.85
CA ASP A 456 20.13 24.36 3.92
C ASP A 456 19.87 23.66 5.26
N ASN A 457 19.08 22.60 5.24
CA ASN A 457 18.59 21.93 6.42
C ASN A 457 19.19 20.52 6.56
N HIS A 458 19.65 20.19 7.74
CA HIS A 458 20.14 18.88 8.12
C HIS A 458 19.27 18.32 9.25
N ILE A 459 18.36 17.42 8.93
CA ILE A 459 17.49 16.80 9.92
C ILE A 459 18.09 15.44 10.30
N LYS A 460 18.43 15.28 11.58
CA LYS A 460 18.86 14.02 12.18
C LYS A 460 17.83 13.63 13.23
N GLU A 461 17.23 12.47 13.07
CA GLU A 461 16.24 11.94 14.00
C GLU A 461 16.60 10.51 14.38
N THR A 462 16.66 10.25 15.68
CA THR A 462 16.82 8.89 16.22
C THR A 462 15.58 8.54 17.01
N HIS A 463 14.96 7.43 16.66
CA HIS A 463 13.78 6.87 17.33
C HIS A 463 14.15 5.56 18.01
N THR A 464 13.89 5.46 19.31
CA THR A 464 14.06 4.24 20.11
C THR A 464 12.72 3.89 20.74
N GLY A 465 12.27 2.66 20.57
CA GLY A 465 11.03 2.16 21.11
C GLY A 465 11.21 0.85 21.88
N PHE A 466 10.51 0.72 23.02
CA PHE A 466 10.39 -0.52 23.78
C PHE A 466 8.91 -0.84 23.98
N PHE A 467 8.52 -2.10 23.87
CA PHE A 467 7.13 -2.49 24.05
C PHE A 467 7.01 -3.86 24.73
N ALA A 468 5.89 -4.01 25.43
CA ALA A 468 5.45 -5.27 26.02
C ALA A 468 3.94 -5.42 25.84
N GLU A 469 3.50 -6.62 25.53
CA GLU A 469 2.09 -6.96 25.28
C GLU A 469 1.78 -8.34 25.82
N TYR A 470 0.67 -8.50 26.50
CA TYR A 470 0.17 -9.78 27.00
C TYR A 470 -1.25 -10.03 26.48
N ASN A 471 -1.46 -11.22 25.93
CA ASN A 471 -2.73 -11.68 25.38
C ASN A 471 -3.17 -12.96 26.07
N ARG A 472 -4.42 -13.04 26.51
CA ARG A 472 -4.97 -14.24 27.16
C ARG A 472 -6.48 -14.37 26.97
N PHE A 473 -6.95 -15.62 26.88
CA PHE A 473 -8.37 -15.92 27.09
C PHE A 473 -8.66 -16.00 28.59
N ILE A 474 -9.65 -15.23 29.04
CA ILE A 474 -10.16 -15.26 30.42
C ILE A 474 -11.64 -15.67 30.35
N ARG A 475 -11.92 -16.92 30.66
CA ARG A 475 -13.27 -17.50 30.52
C ARG A 475 -13.82 -17.34 29.09
N ILE A 476 -14.74 -16.38 28.89
CA ILE A 476 -15.40 -16.13 27.60
C ILE A 476 -14.80 -14.92 26.83
N ALA A 477 -13.83 -14.24 27.41
CA ALA A 477 -13.29 -13.00 26.87
C ALA A 477 -11.81 -13.15 26.50
N TYR A 478 -11.41 -12.56 25.39
CA TYR A 478 -10.02 -12.40 24.98
C TYR A 478 -9.52 -11.03 25.41
N LEU A 479 -8.55 -11.01 26.31
CA LEU A 479 -7.92 -9.81 26.83
C LEU A 479 -6.59 -9.57 26.11
N ASN A 480 -6.35 -8.33 25.69
CA ASN A 480 -5.04 -7.83 25.24
C ASN A 480 -4.69 -6.59 26.07
N ILE A 481 -3.52 -6.59 26.68
CA ILE A 481 -2.97 -5.44 27.41
C ILE A 481 -1.56 -5.20 26.92
N GLY A 482 -1.21 -3.97 26.61
CA GLY A 482 0.11 -3.60 26.15
C GLY A 482 0.52 -2.21 26.59
N LEU A 483 1.83 -2.00 26.67
CA LEU A 483 2.46 -0.71 26.90
C LEU A 483 3.63 -0.57 25.96
N ARG A 484 3.72 0.60 25.32
CA ARG A 484 4.83 0.99 24.50
C ARG A 484 5.42 2.29 25.01
N TYR A 485 6.74 2.37 25.07
CA TYR A 485 7.52 3.57 25.33
C TYR A 485 8.28 3.94 24.07
N GLU A 486 8.25 5.22 23.69
CA GLU A 486 9.06 5.75 22.59
C GLU A 486 9.81 6.99 23.03
N HIS A 487 11.09 7.04 22.65
CA HIS A 487 11.96 8.19 22.78
C HIS A 487 12.43 8.63 21.40
N ILE A 488 12.26 9.90 21.10
CA ILE A 488 12.77 10.54 19.88
C ILE A 488 13.78 11.58 20.27
N SER A 489 14.96 11.48 19.67
CA SER A 489 16.03 12.46 19.76
C SER A 489 16.17 13.15 18.40
N SER A 490 15.88 14.43 18.38
CA SER A 490 16.00 15.35 17.22
C SER A 490 16.30 16.75 17.77
N GLU A 491 16.10 17.82 17.01
CA GLU A 491 16.17 19.19 17.55
C GLU A 491 15.24 19.39 18.77
N HIS A 492 14.10 18.73 18.78
CA HIS A 492 13.15 18.69 19.90
C HIS A 492 12.97 17.24 20.37
N SER A 493 13.65 16.86 21.45
CA SER A 493 13.52 15.52 22.01
C SER A 493 12.27 15.36 22.85
N TYR A 494 11.59 14.21 22.71
CA TYR A 494 10.42 13.88 23.52
C TYR A 494 10.32 12.38 23.80
N SER A 495 9.62 12.05 24.91
CA SER A 495 9.37 10.69 25.36
C SER A 495 7.90 10.51 25.72
N ASN A 496 7.29 9.43 25.28
CA ASN A 496 5.88 9.17 25.54
C ASN A 496 5.62 7.70 25.82
N PHE A 497 4.56 7.44 26.63
CA PHE A 497 3.99 6.12 26.86
C PHE A 497 2.68 5.97 26.11
N PHE A 498 2.49 4.82 25.48
CA PHE A 498 1.32 4.47 24.69
C PHE A 498 0.68 3.20 25.24
N PRO A 499 -0.22 3.31 26.22
CA PRO A 499 -0.99 2.19 26.71
C PRO A 499 -2.04 1.75 25.69
N ASN A 500 -2.31 0.44 25.64
CA ASN A 500 -3.45 -0.14 24.95
C ASN A 500 -4.09 -1.24 25.80
N ILE A 501 -5.40 -1.34 25.73
CA ILE A 501 -6.17 -2.41 26.32
C ILE A 501 -7.35 -2.75 25.41
N SER A 502 -7.62 -4.03 25.22
CA SER A 502 -8.83 -4.47 24.52
C SER A 502 -9.41 -5.73 25.14
N LEU A 503 -10.73 -5.80 25.13
CA LEU A 503 -11.51 -6.94 25.60
C LEU A 503 -12.48 -7.35 24.51
N ALA A 504 -12.33 -8.56 23.98
CA ALA A 504 -13.23 -9.13 22.99
C ALA A 504 -13.97 -10.33 23.57
N THR A 505 -15.26 -10.46 23.28
CA THR A 505 -16.08 -11.57 23.75
C THR A 505 -17.08 -12.01 22.68
N GLN A 506 -17.56 -13.24 22.83
CA GLN A 506 -18.63 -13.79 22.01
C GLN A 506 -19.77 -14.25 22.92
N ILE A 507 -20.98 -13.73 22.68
CA ILE A 507 -22.22 -14.08 23.39
C ILE A 507 -23.18 -14.66 22.33
N GLY A 508 -23.30 -15.98 22.31
CA GLY A 508 -24.04 -16.68 21.25
C GLY A 508 -23.42 -16.39 19.85
N LYS A 509 -24.20 -15.77 18.94
CA LYS A 509 -23.74 -15.35 17.61
C LYS A 509 -23.26 -13.90 17.56
N PHE A 510 -23.39 -13.17 18.65
CA PHE A 510 -22.94 -11.79 18.75
C PHE A 510 -21.49 -11.75 19.24
N GLN A 511 -20.61 -11.14 18.45
CA GLN A 511 -19.21 -10.94 18.78
C GLN A 511 -18.96 -9.44 18.95
N THR A 512 -18.23 -9.06 19.99
CA THR A 512 -17.97 -7.64 20.29
C THR A 512 -16.60 -7.46 20.90
N GLN A 513 -16.04 -6.26 20.71
CA GLN A 513 -14.77 -5.82 21.28
C GLN A 513 -14.90 -4.37 21.75
N LEU A 514 -14.45 -4.11 22.96
CA LEU A 514 -14.20 -2.77 23.48
C LEU A 514 -12.69 -2.57 23.59
N SER A 515 -12.19 -1.43 23.14
CA SER A 515 -10.75 -1.15 23.16
C SER A 515 -10.46 0.32 23.44
N TYR A 516 -9.35 0.56 24.13
CA TYR A 516 -8.75 1.87 24.32
C TYR A 516 -7.29 1.83 23.91
N THR A 517 -6.85 2.86 23.14
CA THR A 517 -5.46 2.99 22.68
C THR A 517 -5.03 4.44 22.67
N THR A 518 -3.80 4.70 23.06
CA THR A 518 -3.13 5.99 22.80
C THR A 518 -2.22 5.85 21.60
N LYS A 519 -2.29 6.80 20.67
CA LYS A 519 -1.54 6.84 19.42
C LYS A 519 -0.85 8.18 19.24
N ILE A 520 0.13 8.24 18.32
CA ILE A 520 0.83 9.47 17.94
C ILE A 520 0.72 9.67 16.43
N LYS A 521 0.67 10.92 15.98
CA LYS A 521 0.86 11.29 14.58
C LYS A 521 1.99 12.30 14.50
N ARG A 522 3.11 11.88 13.90
CA ARG A 522 4.28 12.73 13.73
C ARG A 522 4.14 13.58 12.50
N PRO A 523 4.66 14.83 12.50
CA PRO A 523 4.74 15.63 11.29
C PRO A 523 5.58 14.92 10.23
N PHE A 524 5.22 15.10 8.96
CA PHE A 524 6.09 14.70 7.85
C PHE A 524 7.32 15.62 7.80
N TYR A 525 8.44 15.14 7.28
CA TYR A 525 9.65 15.95 7.19
C TYR A 525 9.49 17.21 6.31
N ASN A 526 8.63 17.15 5.28
CA ASN A 526 8.31 18.34 4.49
C ASN A 526 7.46 19.37 5.26
N GLN A 527 6.68 18.95 6.27
CA GLN A 527 5.96 19.87 7.16
C GLN A 527 6.90 20.53 8.17
N LEU A 528 8.00 19.86 8.54
CA LEU A 528 9.05 20.39 9.42
C LEU A 528 10.08 21.25 8.68
N SER A 529 10.15 21.16 7.34
CA SER A 529 11.13 21.90 6.55
C SER A 529 10.81 23.40 6.51
N SER A 530 11.80 24.25 6.71
CA SER A 530 11.66 25.70 6.54
C SER A 530 11.64 26.15 5.08
N ASN A 531 11.74 25.23 4.12
CA ASN A 531 11.73 25.54 2.70
C ASN A 531 10.43 26.24 2.30
N MET A 532 10.55 27.31 1.54
CA MET A 532 9.41 28.07 1.02
C MET A 532 9.20 27.73 -0.45
N ARG A 533 7.94 27.55 -0.83
CA ARG A 533 7.52 27.33 -2.22
C ARG A 533 6.72 28.55 -2.70
N TYR A 534 7.12 29.11 -3.83
CA TYR A 534 6.38 30.15 -4.51
C TYR A 534 5.14 29.60 -5.19
N MET A 535 3.97 30.19 -4.92
CA MET A 535 2.72 29.89 -5.62
C MET A 535 2.36 31.01 -6.61
N ASN A 536 2.35 32.24 -6.14
CA ASN A 536 2.26 33.48 -6.89
C ASN A 536 2.79 34.63 -5.99
N ARG A 537 2.81 35.87 -6.47
CA ARG A 537 3.36 37.02 -5.71
C ARG A 537 2.60 37.36 -4.42
N PHE A 538 1.43 36.81 -4.21
CA PHE A 538 0.60 37.00 -3.01
C PHE A 538 0.50 35.76 -2.13
N THR A 539 1.05 34.61 -2.55
CA THR A 539 0.90 33.35 -1.80
C THR A 539 2.18 32.54 -1.84
N TYR A 540 2.74 32.21 -0.69
CA TYR A 540 3.84 31.28 -0.48
C TYR A 540 3.35 30.08 0.33
N MET A 541 4.05 28.94 0.23
CA MET A 541 3.85 27.78 1.10
C MET A 541 5.15 27.49 1.84
N SER A 542 5.06 27.13 3.12
CA SER A 542 6.22 26.69 3.91
C SER A 542 5.83 25.57 4.87
N GLY A 543 6.80 24.82 5.34
CA GLY A 543 6.63 24.00 6.54
C GLY A 543 6.79 24.85 7.81
N ASN A 544 6.72 24.19 8.96
CA ASN A 544 6.88 24.76 10.27
C ASN A 544 7.76 23.84 11.14
N PRO A 545 9.02 24.20 11.42
CA PRO A 545 9.93 23.38 12.25
C PRO A 545 9.45 23.18 13.69
N ASP A 546 8.59 24.08 14.21
CA ASP A 546 8.11 24.05 15.59
C ASP A 546 6.91 23.09 15.81
N LEU A 547 6.53 22.32 14.80
CA LEU A 547 5.42 21.38 14.91
C LEU A 547 5.71 20.27 15.93
N LYS A 548 4.76 20.09 16.85
CA LYS A 548 4.74 19.00 17.81
C LYS A 548 3.95 17.82 17.26
N PRO A 549 4.29 16.58 17.66
CA PRO A 549 3.46 15.44 17.37
C PRO A 549 2.05 15.55 17.97
N GLU A 550 1.05 15.13 17.22
CA GLU A 550 -0.34 15.00 17.65
C GLU A 550 -0.52 13.72 18.46
N THR A 551 -1.18 13.81 19.62
CA THR A 551 -1.53 12.63 20.45
C THR A 551 -3.02 12.34 20.34
N ILE A 552 -3.38 11.06 20.10
CA ILE A 552 -4.74 10.59 19.85
C ILE A 552 -5.12 9.56 20.93
N HIS A 553 -6.14 9.85 21.72
CA HIS A 553 -6.79 8.90 22.61
C HIS A 553 -8.02 8.33 21.90
N ASP A 554 -8.10 7.02 21.76
CA ASP A 554 -9.08 6.33 20.92
C ASP A 554 -9.82 5.26 21.72
N LEU A 555 -11.13 5.46 21.95
CA LEU A 555 -12.05 4.48 22.53
C LEU A 555 -12.94 3.92 21.43
N THR A 556 -12.94 2.60 21.23
CA THR A 556 -13.68 1.95 20.15
C THR A 556 -14.46 0.75 20.64
N LEU A 557 -15.73 0.70 20.26
CA LEU A 557 -16.61 -0.45 20.35
C LEU A 557 -16.88 -0.98 18.93
N SER A 558 -16.61 -2.25 18.67
CA SER A 558 -16.93 -2.92 17.42
C SER A 558 -17.70 -4.20 17.67
N GLY A 559 -18.52 -4.62 16.71
CA GLY A 559 -19.28 -5.85 16.83
C GLY A 559 -19.70 -6.44 15.49
N SER A 560 -20.03 -7.74 15.52
CA SER A 560 -20.61 -8.46 14.39
C SER A 560 -21.73 -9.40 14.85
N TYR A 561 -22.79 -9.49 14.06
CA TYR A 561 -23.88 -10.42 14.23
C TYR A 561 -24.34 -10.95 12.88
N LYS A 562 -24.07 -12.21 12.58
CA LYS A 562 -24.36 -12.82 11.27
C LYS A 562 -23.72 -12.01 10.12
N TRP A 563 -24.56 -11.32 9.33
CA TRP A 563 -24.18 -10.50 8.17
C TRP A 563 -24.14 -8.98 8.50
N LEU A 564 -24.34 -8.60 9.76
CA LEU A 564 -24.22 -7.22 10.24
C LEU A 564 -22.90 -7.01 10.95
N GLN A 565 -22.27 -5.85 10.68
CA GLN A 565 -21.07 -5.38 11.38
C GLN A 565 -21.24 -3.90 11.73
N PHE A 566 -20.73 -3.50 12.89
CA PHE A 566 -20.74 -2.11 13.30
C PHE A 566 -19.45 -1.74 14.00
N MET A 567 -19.13 -0.46 13.99
CA MET A 567 -18.08 0.16 14.79
C MET A 567 -18.53 1.55 15.23
N ILE A 568 -18.23 1.87 16.49
CA ILE A 568 -18.42 3.17 17.11
C ILE A 568 -17.08 3.57 17.72
N SER A 569 -16.59 4.76 17.42
CA SER A 569 -15.32 5.26 17.92
C SER A 569 -15.45 6.70 18.38
N TYR A 570 -14.85 6.99 19.53
CA TYR A 570 -14.61 8.35 20.00
C TYR A 570 -13.12 8.58 20.13
N GLN A 571 -12.64 9.66 19.48
CA GLN A 571 -11.24 10.03 19.48
C GLN A 571 -11.06 11.46 19.99
N ARG A 572 -10.08 11.64 20.85
CA ARG A 572 -9.61 12.97 21.29
C ARG A 572 -8.21 13.18 20.76
N GLU A 573 -8.07 14.15 19.87
CA GLU A 573 -6.82 14.57 19.29
C GLU A 573 -6.30 15.79 20.05
N LYS A 574 -5.09 15.71 20.59
CA LYS A 574 -4.36 16.83 21.21
C LYS A 574 -3.23 17.25 20.29
N ASP A 575 -2.98 18.56 20.23
CA ASP A 575 -1.98 19.15 19.34
C ASP A 575 -2.19 18.76 17.87
N ALA A 576 -3.46 18.72 17.42
CA ALA A 576 -3.83 18.37 16.05
C ALA A 576 -3.11 19.25 15.03
N ILE A 577 -2.49 18.66 14.02
CA ILE A 577 -1.74 19.40 12.99
C ILE A 577 -2.71 19.84 11.90
N LEU A 578 -3.00 21.14 11.85
CA LEU A 578 -3.89 21.76 10.89
C LEU A 578 -3.13 22.57 9.83
N TYR A 579 -3.72 22.60 8.64
CA TYR A 579 -3.29 23.44 7.54
C TYR A 579 -3.84 24.85 7.74
N ILE A 580 -2.96 25.83 7.87
CA ILE A 580 -3.33 27.20 8.18
C ILE A 580 -2.66 28.20 7.26
N THR A 581 -3.08 29.44 7.36
CA THR A 581 -2.47 30.56 6.67
C THR A 581 -2.10 31.68 7.65
N GLU A 582 -0.98 32.30 7.38
CA GLU A 582 -0.41 33.39 8.15
C GLU A 582 0.08 34.49 7.21
N GLN A 583 0.18 35.73 7.72
CA GLN A 583 0.84 36.82 7.02
C GLN A 583 2.36 36.57 6.95
N TYR A 584 2.94 36.80 5.78
CA TYR A 584 4.39 36.77 5.65
C TYR A 584 5.02 37.97 6.34
N LYS A 585 5.90 37.67 7.32
CA LYS A 585 6.47 38.73 8.22
C LYS A 585 7.14 39.89 7.49
N LYS A 586 7.72 39.69 6.30
CA LYS A 586 8.40 40.73 5.54
C LYS A 586 7.47 41.56 4.65
N ASN A 587 6.29 41.06 4.33
CA ASN A 587 5.29 41.77 3.53
C ASN A 587 3.88 41.27 3.88
N PRO A 588 3.07 42.08 4.58
CA PRO A 588 1.72 41.72 5.02
C PRO A 588 0.73 41.39 3.89
N ALA A 589 0.98 41.86 2.67
CA ALA A 589 0.16 41.57 1.50
C ALA A 589 0.38 40.11 0.99
N ILE A 590 1.43 39.43 1.49
CA ILE A 590 1.76 38.03 1.12
C ILE A 590 1.25 37.11 2.21
N THR A 591 0.54 36.09 1.79
CA THR A 591 0.07 35.01 2.66
C THR A 591 1.03 33.82 2.61
N THR A 592 1.39 33.29 3.76
CA THR A 592 2.12 32.01 3.87
C THR A 592 1.17 30.92 4.31
N VAL A 593 1.05 29.91 3.50
CA VAL A 593 0.30 28.69 3.81
C VAL A 593 1.24 27.71 4.51
N THR A 594 0.88 27.26 5.71
CA THR A 594 1.73 26.43 6.56
C THR A 594 0.91 25.48 7.44
N HIS A 595 1.52 24.91 8.47
CA HIS A 595 0.86 24.03 9.44
C HIS A 595 1.09 24.54 10.85
N ARG A 596 0.09 24.38 11.73
CA ARG A 596 0.22 24.62 13.17
C ARG A 596 -0.48 23.55 14.00
N ASN A 597 -0.03 23.38 15.23
CA ASN A 597 -0.73 22.57 16.21
C ASN A 597 -1.94 23.31 16.75
N PHE A 598 -3.06 22.60 16.78
CA PHE A 598 -4.33 23.03 17.33
C PHE A 598 -4.60 22.23 18.62
N ASN A 599 -5.00 22.90 19.69
CA ASN A 599 -5.02 22.35 21.04
C ASN A 599 -5.81 21.03 21.14
N ARG A 600 -7.03 20.97 20.57
CA ARG A 600 -7.92 19.82 20.72
C ARG A 600 -8.98 19.74 19.63
N ILE A 601 -9.19 18.53 19.12
CA ILE A 601 -10.35 18.13 18.31
C ILE A 601 -10.90 16.84 18.90
N ASP A 602 -12.21 16.80 19.14
CA ASP A 602 -12.93 15.58 19.51
C ASP A 602 -13.67 15.05 18.28
N ASN A 603 -13.55 13.76 18.00
CA ASN A 603 -14.14 13.10 16.84
C ASN A 603 -15.01 11.91 17.27
N PHE A 604 -16.19 11.83 16.70
CA PHE A 604 -17.07 10.66 16.80
C PHE A 604 -17.24 10.06 15.41
N SER A 605 -17.15 8.74 15.32
CA SER A 605 -17.37 7.99 14.08
C SER A 605 -18.18 6.75 14.35
N ALA A 606 -19.18 6.48 13.54
CA ALA A 606 -19.95 5.24 13.62
C ALA A 606 -20.28 4.74 12.21
N PHE A 607 -20.22 3.42 12.01
CA PHE A 607 -20.74 2.79 10.78
C PHE A 607 -21.50 1.49 11.09
N LEU A 608 -22.39 1.14 10.18
CA LEU A 608 -23.09 -0.14 10.10
C LEU A 608 -22.93 -0.69 8.70
N THR A 609 -22.51 -1.94 8.59
CA THR A 609 -22.42 -2.68 7.33
C THR A 609 -23.39 -3.86 7.36
N ALA A 610 -24.16 -4.00 6.29
CA ALA A 610 -25.07 -5.14 6.03
C ALA A 610 -24.61 -5.86 4.76
N SER A 611 -24.33 -7.17 4.86
CA SER A 611 -23.81 -7.98 3.74
C SER A 611 -24.60 -9.30 3.60
N PRO A 612 -25.91 -9.25 3.25
CA PRO A 612 -26.67 -10.47 3.01
C PRO A 612 -26.24 -11.17 1.72
N ALA A 613 -26.62 -12.41 1.52
CA ALA A 613 -26.50 -13.14 0.26
C ALA A 613 -27.88 -13.47 -0.26
N VAL A 614 -28.17 -13.10 -1.51
CA VAL A 614 -29.46 -13.31 -2.16
C VAL A 614 -29.24 -14.01 -3.50
N GLY A 615 -29.17 -15.33 -3.48
CA GLY A 615 -28.86 -16.13 -4.65
C GLY A 615 -27.48 -15.81 -5.25
N SER A 616 -27.44 -15.41 -6.51
CA SER A 616 -26.22 -14.98 -7.21
C SER A 616 -25.83 -13.51 -6.94
N TRP A 617 -26.65 -12.76 -6.22
CA TRP A 617 -26.40 -11.36 -5.86
C TRP A 617 -25.88 -11.24 -4.41
N HIS A 618 -24.77 -10.54 -4.25
CA HIS A 618 -24.11 -10.33 -2.97
C HIS A 618 -23.93 -8.83 -2.71
N PRO A 619 -24.99 -8.14 -2.24
CA PRO A 619 -24.88 -6.73 -1.89
C PRO A 619 -24.15 -6.54 -0.56
N GLN A 620 -23.44 -5.43 -0.44
CA GLN A 620 -22.85 -4.94 0.79
C GLN A 620 -23.17 -3.45 0.93
N LEU A 621 -24.01 -3.11 1.85
CA LEU A 621 -24.37 -1.73 2.16
C LEU A 621 -23.65 -1.31 3.44
N THR A 622 -22.86 -0.24 3.36
CA THR A 622 -22.26 0.43 4.51
C THR A 622 -22.80 1.84 4.62
N VAL A 623 -23.35 2.20 5.77
CA VAL A 623 -23.73 3.56 6.11
C VAL A 623 -22.91 4.02 7.32
N GLY A 624 -22.48 5.27 7.32
CA GLY A 624 -21.63 5.79 8.37
C GLY A 624 -21.81 7.28 8.58
N VAL A 625 -21.42 7.74 9.77
CA VAL A 625 -21.41 9.13 10.17
C VAL A 625 -20.08 9.45 10.85
N GLN A 626 -19.52 10.61 10.54
CA GLN A 626 -18.41 11.23 11.27
C GLN A 626 -18.86 12.60 11.73
N LYS A 627 -18.67 12.91 13.01
CA LYS A 627 -18.89 14.23 13.59
C LYS A 627 -17.69 14.61 14.41
N GLN A 628 -17.24 15.82 14.24
CA GLN A 628 -16.20 16.42 15.08
C GLN A 628 -16.78 17.53 15.95
N TRP A 629 -16.03 17.95 16.95
CA TRP A 629 -16.24 19.16 17.72
C TRP A 629 -14.90 19.89 17.76
N ALA A 630 -14.81 20.94 16.94
CA ALA A 630 -13.67 21.84 16.90
C ALA A 630 -14.15 23.30 16.90
N LYS A 631 -13.36 24.17 17.50
CA LYS A 631 -13.64 25.62 17.55
C LYS A 631 -12.47 26.34 16.90
N ILE A 632 -12.70 26.98 15.77
CA ILE A 632 -11.69 27.67 14.98
C ILE A 632 -11.91 29.18 15.12
N GLU A 633 -10.87 29.94 15.45
CA GLU A 633 -10.90 31.38 15.39
C GLU A 633 -10.89 31.81 13.92
N HIS A 634 -11.88 32.62 13.52
CA HIS A 634 -12.03 33.11 12.16
C HIS A 634 -12.57 34.54 12.17
N ASN A 635 -11.78 35.50 11.65
CA ASN A 635 -12.13 36.90 11.51
C ASN A 635 -12.69 37.53 12.80
N GLY A 636 -12.07 37.24 13.96
CA GLY A 636 -12.48 37.75 15.27
C GLY A 636 -13.64 36.98 15.93
N GLU A 637 -14.23 36.01 15.26
CA GLU A 637 -15.30 35.20 15.78
C GLU A 637 -14.83 33.74 16.01
N THR A 638 -15.55 33.01 16.85
CA THR A 638 -15.33 31.55 17.03
C THR A 638 -16.32 30.77 16.17
N LEU A 639 -15.80 30.13 15.12
CA LEU A 639 -16.57 29.25 14.26
C LEU A 639 -16.60 27.83 14.87
N GLN A 640 -17.77 27.25 14.96
CA GLN A 640 -17.95 25.85 15.34
C GLN A 640 -17.91 24.96 14.10
N MET A 641 -16.98 24.01 14.08
CA MET A 641 -16.81 23.02 13.01
C MET A 641 -17.37 21.69 13.52
N ASP A 642 -18.68 21.47 13.40
CA ASP A 642 -19.37 20.31 13.96
C ASP A 642 -20.48 19.74 13.05
N THR A 643 -20.52 20.15 11.80
CA THR A 643 -21.45 19.60 10.79
C THR A 643 -21.06 18.17 10.46
N PRO A 644 -21.94 17.17 10.68
CA PRO A 644 -21.58 15.77 10.45
C PRO A 644 -21.43 15.45 8.95
N LEU A 645 -20.50 14.53 8.66
CA LEU A 645 -20.31 13.88 7.36
C LEU A 645 -21.04 12.53 7.35
N PHE A 646 -21.89 12.31 6.37
CA PHE A 646 -22.54 11.03 6.13
C PHE A 646 -21.89 10.31 4.96
N PHE A 647 -21.75 9.01 5.09
CA PHE A 647 -21.18 8.13 4.08
C PHE A 647 -22.16 7.00 3.78
N CYS A 648 -22.28 6.67 2.50
CA CYS A 648 -23.02 5.49 2.06
C CYS A 648 -22.24 4.81 0.94
N THR A 649 -21.93 3.53 1.12
CA THR A 649 -21.27 2.71 0.10
C THR A 649 -22.12 1.49 -0.16
N LEU A 650 -22.48 1.26 -1.42
CA LEU A 650 -23.17 0.05 -1.88
C LEU A 650 -22.26 -0.68 -2.88
N ASN A 651 -21.73 -1.79 -2.47
CA ASN A 651 -20.95 -2.70 -3.30
C ASN A 651 -21.83 -3.87 -3.72
N ASN A 652 -21.90 -4.16 -4.99
CA ASN A 652 -22.66 -5.29 -5.52
C ASN A 652 -21.71 -6.24 -6.24
N GLY A 653 -21.84 -7.53 -5.94
CA GLY A 653 -21.21 -8.59 -6.71
C GLY A 653 -22.32 -9.48 -7.28
N ILE A 654 -22.32 -9.69 -8.59
CA ILE A 654 -23.32 -10.50 -9.30
C ILE A 654 -22.60 -11.56 -10.13
N GLN A 655 -22.91 -12.81 -9.88
CA GLN A 655 -22.47 -13.90 -10.75
C GLN A 655 -23.43 -14.03 -11.93
N LEU A 656 -22.87 -13.90 -13.13
CA LEU A 656 -23.57 -14.05 -14.38
C LEU A 656 -23.30 -15.43 -15.00
N PRO A 657 -24.11 -15.92 -15.96
CA PRO A 657 -23.84 -17.14 -16.70
C PRO A 657 -22.45 -17.15 -17.34
N TYR A 658 -21.93 -18.33 -17.68
CA TYR A 658 -20.63 -18.53 -18.35
C TYR A 658 -19.42 -17.97 -17.58
N HIS A 659 -19.46 -17.99 -16.23
CA HIS A 659 -18.39 -17.51 -15.32
C HIS A 659 -18.04 -16.03 -15.46
N TRP A 660 -18.96 -15.18 -15.93
CA TRP A 660 -18.82 -13.75 -15.82
C TRP A 660 -19.15 -13.28 -14.39
N THR A 661 -18.43 -12.28 -13.94
CA THR A 661 -18.71 -11.58 -12.68
C THR A 661 -18.86 -10.09 -12.97
N LEU A 662 -20.00 -9.51 -12.57
CA LEU A 662 -20.20 -8.07 -12.58
C LEU A 662 -20.09 -7.55 -11.16
N SER A 663 -19.23 -6.56 -10.95
CA SER A 663 -19.14 -5.81 -9.69
C SER A 663 -19.48 -4.35 -9.93
N THR A 664 -20.25 -3.74 -9.04
CA THR A 664 -20.51 -2.29 -9.06
C THR A 664 -20.27 -1.70 -7.69
N ASP A 665 -19.64 -0.54 -7.63
CA ASP A 665 -19.31 0.19 -6.40
C ASP A 665 -19.94 1.58 -6.49
N ILE A 666 -20.87 1.89 -5.60
CA ILE A 666 -21.54 3.19 -5.51
C ILE A 666 -21.13 3.82 -4.18
N ASN A 667 -20.57 5.01 -4.25
CA ASN A 667 -20.06 5.74 -3.09
C ASN A 667 -20.72 7.11 -3.03
N PHE A 668 -21.23 7.45 -1.85
CA PHE A 668 -21.79 8.76 -1.54
C PHE A 668 -21.14 9.32 -0.28
N GLN A 669 -20.78 10.60 -0.31
CA GLN A 669 -20.33 11.40 0.84
C GLN A 669 -21.10 12.71 0.86
N SER A 670 -21.66 13.08 2.01
CA SER A 670 -22.34 14.36 2.19
C SER A 670 -21.36 15.52 2.38
N LYS A 671 -21.87 16.74 2.34
CA LYS A 671 -21.24 17.94 2.90
C LYS A 671 -21.00 17.75 4.39
N GLY A 672 -20.02 18.48 4.98
CA GLY A 672 -19.77 18.48 6.41
C GLY A 672 -18.36 18.94 6.75
N ASP A 673 -18.04 18.91 8.03
CA ASP A 673 -16.77 19.44 8.58
C ASP A 673 -15.74 18.34 8.82
N TYR A 674 -14.50 18.66 8.48
CA TYR A 674 -13.33 17.85 8.82
C TYR A 674 -12.15 18.77 9.16
N GLN A 675 -11.69 18.73 10.41
CA GLN A 675 -10.70 19.67 10.94
C GLN A 675 -11.17 21.12 10.78
N ASN A 676 -10.39 22.01 10.15
CA ASN A 676 -10.78 23.37 9.81
C ASN A 676 -11.32 23.52 8.38
N ILE A 677 -11.80 22.43 7.81
CA ILE A 677 -12.27 22.36 6.42
C ILE A 677 -13.77 22.03 6.40
N TYR A 678 -14.56 22.86 5.74
CA TYR A 678 -15.94 22.56 5.36
C TYR A 678 -16.00 22.02 3.93
N MET A 679 -16.39 20.77 3.77
CA MET A 679 -16.65 20.14 2.48
C MET A 679 -18.03 20.57 2.00
N TYR A 680 -18.12 21.47 1.04
CA TYR A 680 -19.40 22.06 0.60
C TYR A 680 -20.05 21.35 -0.59
N GLN A 681 -19.44 20.29 -1.11
CA GLN A 681 -20.00 19.47 -2.19
C GLN A 681 -20.29 18.05 -1.72
N ASN A 682 -21.45 17.51 -2.16
CA ASN A 682 -21.68 16.08 -2.07
C ASN A 682 -20.88 15.37 -3.16
N VAL A 683 -20.29 14.22 -2.82
CA VAL A 683 -19.57 13.37 -3.77
C VAL A 683 -20.40 12.12 -4.03
N PHE A 684 -20.67 11.83 -5.31
CA PHE A 684 -21.36 10.61 -5.73
C PHE A 684 -20.57 9.96 -6.88
N MET A 685 -20.04 8.78 -6.64
CA MET A 685 -19.21 8.05 -7.60
C MET A 685 -19.79 6.65 -7.83
N MET A 686 -19.71 6.20 -9.08
CA MET A 686 -20.06 4.84 -9.47
C MET A 686 -18.95 4.23 -10.32
N ASN A 687 -18.52 3.02 -9.95
CA ASN A 687 -17.64 2.18 -10.75
C ASN A 687 -18.37 0.89 -11.15
N ALA A 688 -17.96 0.30 -12.28
CA ALA A 688 -18.43 -1.01 -12.70
C ALA A 688 -17.26 -1.83 -13.24
N THR A 689 -17.21 -3.12 -12.90
CA THR A 689 -16.15 -4.04 -13.35
C THR A 689 -16.78 -5.31 -13.87
N LEU A 690 -16.45 -5.68 -15.10
CA LEU A 690 -16.82 -6.97 -15.70
C LEU A 690 -15.56 -7.84 -15.77
N THR A 691 -15.62 -9.01 -15.16
CA THR A 691 -14.49 -9.94 -15.05
C THR A 691 -14.84 -11.28 -15.67
N LYS A 692 -13.89 -11.87 -16.39
CA LYS A 692 -13.95 -13.25 -16.84
C LYS A 692 -12.60 -13.94 -16.70
N SER A 693 -12.63 -15.17 -16.19
CA SER A 693 -11.46 -16.05 -16.13
C SER A 693 -11.57 -17.16 -17.15
N PHE A 694 -10.42 -17.55 -17.69
CA PHE A 694 -10.23 -18.63 -18.67
C PHE A 694 -9.12 -19.56 -18.21
N LEU A 695 -8.95 -20.71 -18.86
CA LEU A 695 -7.85 -21.63 -18.63
C LEU A 695 -7.69 -22.00 -17.14
N ASN A 696 -8.77 -22.42 -16.48
CA ASN A 696 -8.76 -22.74 -15.05
C ASN A 696 -8.20 -21.60 -14.17
N GLU A 697 -8.62 -20.37 -14.45
CA GLU A 697 -8.20 -19.14 -13.75
C GLU A 697 -6.73 -18.72 -14.00
N HIS A 698 -6.02 -19.36 -14.92
CA HIS A 698 -4.69 -18.93 -15.33
C HIS A 698 -4.70 -17.63 -16.14
N LEU A 699 -5.72 -17.40 -16.95
CA LEU A 699 -5.92 -16.14 -17.68
C LEU A 699 -7.15 -15.42 -17.17
N SER A 700 -7.04 -14.16 -16.84
CA SER A 700 -8.17 -13.29 -16.47
C SER A 700 -8.19 -12.00 -17.28
N ILE A 701 -9.39 -11.56 -17.62
CA ILE A 701 -9.65 -10.31 -18.33
C ILE A 701 -10.61 -9.48 -17.47
N HIS A 702 -10.29 -8.20 -17.30
CA HIS A 702 -11.11 -7.25 -16.57
C HIS A 702 -11.37 -6.02 -17.43
N LEU A 703 -12.64 -5.65 -17.55
CA LEU A 703 -13.07 -4.39 -18.14
C LEU A 703 -13.69 -3.55 -17.04
N GLN A 704 -13.17 -2.36 -16.79
CA GLN A 704 -13.58 -1.50 -15.68
C GLN A 704 -13.95 -0.11 -16.19
N GLY A 705 -15.12 0.38 -15.80
CA GLY A 705 -15.50 1.79 -15.90
C GLY A 705 -15.34 2.44 -14.53
N ILE A 706 -14.48 3.43 -14.44
CA ILE A 706 -14.16 4.14 -13.20
C ILE A 706 -14.79 5.52 -13.25
N ASP A 707 -15.41 5.95 -12.14
CA ASP A 707 -16.11 7.22 -11.98
C ASP A 707 -17.09 7.51 -13.14
N LEU A 708 -17.96 6.54 -13.45
CA LEU A 708 -18.94 6.62 -14.54
C LEU A 708 -19.85 7.85 -14.45
N THR A 709 -20.08 8.32 -13.23
CA THR A 709 -20.90 9.50 -12.92
C THR A 709 -20.13 10.81 -13.05
N HIS A 710 -18.81 10.78 -13.26
CA HIS A 710 -17.93 11.94 -13.18
C HIS A 710 -18.17 12.75 -11.90
N GLY A 711 -18.34 12.03 -10.80
CA GLY A 711 -18.72 12.58 -9.50
C GLY A 711 -17.53 12.93 -8.60
N ARG A 712 -16.31 12.64 -9.02
CA ARG A 712 -15.07 12.98 -8.27
C ARG A 712 -14.76 14.47 -8.40
N LYS A 713 -15.56 15.29 -7.72
CA LYS A 713 -15.42 16.73 -7.64
C LYS A 713 -15.30 17.11 -6.19
N ASP A 714 -14.17 17.73 -5.82
CA ASP A 714 -13.92 18.16 -4.46
C ASP A 714 -14.17 19.66 -4.34
N GLY A 715 -15.03 20.05 -3.41
CA GLY A 715 -15.28 21.44 -3.03
C GLY A 715 -15.05 21.61 -1.53
N ASN A 716 -14.02 22.37 -1.17
CA ASN A 716 -13.55 22.52 0.21
C ASN A 716 -13.38 23.99 0.56
N ARG A 717 -13.91 24.44 1.71
CA ARG A 717 -13.63 25.75 2.31
C ARG A 717 -12.76 25.55 3.53
N ILE A 718 -11.57 26.14 3.53
CA ILE A 718 -10.61 26.09 4.62
C ILE A 718 -10.73 27.40 5.42
N TYR A 719 -11.00 27.28 6.72
CA TYR A 719 -11.14 28.41 7.62
C TYR A 719 -9.86 28.60 8.45
N ASN A 720 -9.40 29.85 8.53
CA ASN A 720 -8.28 30.28 9.35
C ASN A 720 -8.56 31.62 9.99
N LYS A 721 -7.72 32.06 10.94
CA LYS A 721 -7.93 33.27 11.73
C LYS A 721 -8.20 34.53 10.91
N HIS A 722 -7.46 34.75 9.82
CA HIS A 722 -7.54 35.93 8.97
C HIS A 722 -7.80 35.61 7.50
N MET A 723 -8.26 34.39 7.20
CA MET A 723 -8.48 33.98 5.81
C MET A 723 -9.49 32.85 5.71
N ASN A 724 -10.27 32.87 4.63
CA ASN A 724 -10.88 31.64 4.10
C ASN A 724 -10.31 31.34 2.70
N MET A 725 -10.35 30.06 2.32
CA MET A 725 -9.92 29.63 1.01
C MET A 725 -10.86 28.54 0.50
N ASP A 726 -11.59 28.84 -0.57
CA ASP A 726 -12.39 27.89 -1.30
C ASP A 726 -11.55 27.21 -2.37
N VAL A 727 -11.52 25.91 -2.36
CA VAL A 727 -10.79 25.09 -3.35
C VAL A 727 -11.77 24.14 -4.01
N ALA A 728 -11.92 24.21 -5.31
CA ALA A 728 -12.69 23.27 -6.12
C ALA A 728 -11.78 22.59 -7.14
N ASN A 729 -11.74 21.27 -7.09
CA ASN A 729 -10.94 20.43 -7.99
C ASN A 729 -11.84 19.63 -8.92
N VAL A 730 -11.48 19.61 -10.20
CA VAL A 730 -12.08 18.72 -11.22
C VAL A 730 -10.93 18.00 -11.91
N SER A 731 -10.86 16.68 -11.78
CA SER A 731 -9.83 15.85 -12.41
C SER A 731 -10.42 15.01 -13.54
N ASP A 732 -9.56 14.50 -14.42
CA ASP A 732 -9.87 13.52 -15.46
C ASP A 732 -10.10 12.12 -14.86
N SER A 733 -11.02 12.00 -13.90
CA SER A 733 -11.26 10.79 -13.10
C SER A 733 -12.05 9.71 -13.82
N ARG A 734 -12.82 10.08 -14.88
CA ARG A 734 -13.57 9.09 -15.68
C ARG A 734 -12.61 8.31 -16.56
N GLU A 735 -12.52 7.01 -16.34
CA GLU A 735 -11.55 6.13 -17.00
C GLU A 735 -12.21 4.82 -17.44
N LEU A 736 -11.94 4.39 -18.65
CA LEU A 736 -12.15 3.01 -19.10
C LEU A 736 -10.81 2.27 -18.94
N ARG A 737 -10.83 1.14 -18.24
CA ARG A 737 -9.63 0.35 -17.97
C ARG A 737 -9.80 -1.08 -18.47
N PHE A 738 -8.78 -1.58 -19.16
CA PHE A 738 -8.70 -2.95 -19.63
C PHE A 738 -7.47 -3.61 -19.04
N THR A 739 -7.65 -4.77 -18.41
CA THR A 739 -6.55 -5.53 -17.79
C THR A 739 -6.56 -6.97 -18.30
N ILE A 740 -5.40 -7.46 -18.72
CA ILE A 740 -5.12 -8.86 -18.99
C ILE A 740 -4.09 -9.33 -17.98
N ARG A 741 -4.31 -10.50 -17.39
CA ARG A 741 -3.38 -11.14 -16.47
C ARG A 741 -3.25 -12.62 -16.78
N TYR A 742 -2.02 -13.09 -16.89
CA TYR A 742 -1.70 -14.50 -17.06
C TYR A 742 -0.82 -14.99 -15.91
N LYS A 743 -1.17 -16.14 -15.35
CA LYS A 743 -0.47 -16.77 -14.24
C LYS A 743 -0.11 -18.20 -14.59
N PHE A 744 1.13 -18.58 -14.34
CA PHE A 744 1.61 -19.93 -14.48
C PHE A 744 2.38 -20.33 -13.22
N ASN A 745 2.01 -21.45 -12.60
CA ASN A 745 2.66 -22.03 -11.42
C ASN A 745 3.08 -20.98 -10.34
N THR A 746 2.24 -19.95 -10.16
CA THR A 746 2.54 -18.89 -9.21
C THR A 746 2.44 -19.43 -7.80
N ALA A 747 3.58 -19.50 -7.12
CA ALA A 747 3.64 -19.73 -5.70
C ALA A 747 4.11 -18.45 -5.01
N LYS A 748 3.50 -18.08 -3.89
CA LYS A 748 3.94 -16.89 -3.15
C LYS A 748 5.29 -17.12 -2.51
N SER A 749 6.10 -16.06 -2.54
CA SER A 749 7.34 -16.03 -1.79
C SER A 749 7.11 -16.35 -0.30
N LYS A 750 7.95 -17.20 0.25
CA LYS A 750 8.00 -17.55 1.68
C LYS A 750 8.67 -16.45 2.52
N TYR A 751 9.00 -15.30 1.93
CA TYR A 751 9.66 -14.20 2.59
C TYR A 751 8.84 -13.66 3.77
N LYS A 752 9.44 -13.64 4.98
CA LYS A 752 8.77 -13.28 6.24
C LYS A 752 9.19 -11.90 6.80
N GLY A 753 10.07 -11.17 6.11
CA GLY A 753 10.54 -9.86 6.59
C GLY A 753 9.38 -8.87 6.76
N LYS A 754 9.24 -8.30 7.96
CA LYS A 754 8.13 -7.42 8.36
C LYS A 754 8.45 -5.95 8.16
N GLY A 755 9.72 -5.59 7.92
CA GLY A 755 10.19 -4.21 7.94
C GLY A 755 10.39 -3.68 9.36
N ALA A 756 11.37 -2.82 9.54
CA ALA A 756 11.69 -2.16 10.80
C ALA A 756 11.33 -0.67 10.79
N ALA A 757 11.22 -0.03 9.61
CA ALA A 757 11.11 1.43 9.48
C ALA A 757 10.07 1.91 8.46
N THR A 758 9.08 1.13 8.11
CA THR A 758 8.15 1.48 7.02
C THR A 758 7.43 2.82 7.25
N GLU A 759 7.04 3.15 8.48
CA GLU A 759 6.36 4.42 8.77
C GLU A 759 7.32 5.62 8.67
N GLU A 760 8.57 5.51 9.11
CA GLU A 760 9.57 6.57 8.94
C GLU A 760 9.91 6.76 7.46
N ILE A 761 9.95 5.68 6.67
CA ILE A 761 10.15 5.76 5.22
C ILE A 761 9.01 6.54 4.54
N LYS A 762 7.78 6.41 5.00
CA LYS A 762 6.62 7.18 4.48
C LYS A 762 6.69 8.67 4.83
N ARG A 763 7.40 9.05 5.91
CA ARG A 763 7.59 10.45 6.31
C ARG A 763 8.65 11.17 5.46
N LEU A 764 9.57 10.42 4.79
CA LEU A 764 10.61 10.95 3.90
C LEU A 764 10.05 11.46 2.58
#